data_1e01b76125ba3bf2a67c1210951e016d
#
_entry.id   1e01b76125ba3bf2a67c1210951e016d
#
_cell.length_a   1.000
_cell.length_b   1.000
_cell.length_c   1.000
_cell.angle_alpha   90.00
_cell.angle_beta   90.00
_cell.angle_gamma   90.00
#
_symmetry.space_group_name_H-M   'P 1'
#
loop_
_entity.id
_entity.type
_entity.pdbx_description
1 polymer ?
#
loop_
_entity_poly.entity_id
_entity_poly.type
_entity_poly.pdbx_seq_one_letter_code
_entity_poly.pdbx_strand_id
1 'polypeptide(L)'
;LGAPDIIIRNEKRMLQEAVDALIDNGRRGRPVTGPGNRALKSLSDMLKGKQGRFRQNLLGKRVDYSGRSVIVVGPELKIYQCGLPKEMAIELFKPFVMKELVANGLAHNIKSAKKMVEKLQPEVWDVLEDVIKEHPVMLNRAPTLHRLGIQAFEPTLVEGKAIKLHPLVCTAFNADFDGDQMPVHVPLSEEAQAEARLLMLASKNILAPKDGKPVVTPSQDMIIGNYYLSIERSQIDREYKTYEDVYNAYLRYEIEFSNRIIVNDELEYRDIMALKNDVEKGIAPSVGRFFVPGREGRAYATENEVIHAYEKGDIDFHTRFVIPGHAIGKPFVQLNEKDPKYEEKYRLNEELKQEYLITTYGKMIFNQVFPEEFVYVNEPTRENLTEGTPLKYFIKRGQNYKEIIKNAPLVEPFKKSMLSMSISEVFRQSKLAETSKTLDKMKDLGFKYSTIAGITVSAFDVVVAQEKDEIIAKAEETVKKYNQMYRRGTMLRAEKTRMVIDVWNTATKDIEKSIKKKMKEDATRNHIFMMADSGARGSSSNFTQLAGMRGLMSKPNGESMEIPVKGCFIEGMSMSEFFISTHGARKGSTDTALKTAESGYLTRRLVDVSQDITITCNDCGTDKGMVIETLYNKDPNKTPNGFSKDNICVELKDRIIGRFAAKSVIARVDGKKTVLVERGEFITEEIAQKIIDAGVESVTVRTLLTCDAKVGVCVKCYGSDLSTTDIVEKGEVVGIVAAQSIGEPGTQLTMRTFHSGGVATSGDDITQGLPRIQELFEAREPKGKGIISEIKGVVSSVNVRADNRTEIVVESLIDNNSKSYLTDAGKKAIVEVGEKIEAGDLLSEGLIHPKELLRVSSVDKVEKYILKEVQKVYRSTGVAISDKHVEIIVKQMLQKVVVIDEGDTELLPGTFISKSEIYKIIKECLEKGRRVPAVKPVILGITRASLKADSFLSAASFQETTRVLTEAAIKGKTDELI
;
A
#
# COMPACT_ATOMS: atom_id res chain seq x y z
N LEU A 1 -66.69 30.25 -8.78
CA LEU A 1 -68.09 30.12 -8.37
C LEU A 1 -68.46 31.19 -7.33
N GLY A 2 -68.20 32.52 -7.60
CA GLY A 2 -68.63 33.63 -6.75
C GLY A 2 -67.83 33.87 -5.42
N ALA A 3 -66.69 33.25 -5.26
CA ALA A 3 -65.86 33.48 -4.11
C ALA A 3 -65.04 34.80 -4.28
N PRO A 4 -64.79 35.54 -3.18
CA PRO A 4 -63.97 36.76 -3.22
C PRO A 4 -62.55 36.47 -3.72
N ASP A 5 -61.93 37.38 -4.48
CA ASP A 5 -60.62 37.23 -5.13
C ASP A 5 -59.51 36.85 -4.14
N ILE A 6 -59.59 37.29 -2.88
CA ILE A 6 -58.66 36.99 -1.84
C ILE A 6 -58.67 35.47 -1.50
N ILE A 7 -59.84 34.86 -1.44
CA ILE A 7 -60.01 33.41 -1.19
C ILE A 7 -59.46 32.64 -2.39
N ILE A 8 -59.79 33.04 -3.62
CA ILE A 8 -59.28 32.38 -4.83
C ILE A 8 -57.76 32.44 -4.90
N ARG A 9 -57.09 33.53 -4.52
CA ARG A 9 -55.67 33.67 -4.46
C ARG A 9 -55.07 32.76 -3.39
N ASN A 10 -55.68 32.64 -2.24
CA ASN A 10 -55.21 31.76 -1.19
C ASN A 10 -55.33 30.27 -1.61
N GLU A 11 -56.44 29.86 -2.19
CA GLU A 11 -56.63 28.50 -2.65
C GLU A 11 -55.62 28.15 -3.78
N LYS A 12 -55.37 29.07 -4.72
CA LYS A 12 -54.34 28.91 -5.76
C LYS A 12 -52.95 28.76 -5.12
N ARG A 13 -52.63 29.54 -4.06
CA ARG A 13 -51.35 29.41 -3.34
C ARG A 13 -51.24 28.08 -2.63
N MET A 14 -52.32 27.62 -1.94
CA MET A 14 -52.34 26.30 -1.24
C MET A 14 -52.22 25.17 -2.25
N LEU A 15 -52.85 25.25 -3.42
CA LEU A 15 -52.71 24.25 -4.48
C LEU A 15 -51.27 24.22 -5.00
N GLN A 16 -50.65 25.37 -5.22
CA GLN A 16 -49.25 25.46 -5.63
C GLN A 16 -48.30 24.85 -4.58
N GLU A 17 -48.53 25.15 -3.29
CA GLU A 17 -47.76 24.55 -2.19
C GLU A 17 -47.95 23.01 -2.16
N ALA A 18 -49.12 22.49 -2.39
CA ALA A 18 -49.42 21.08 -2.45
C ALA A 18 -48.73 20.39 -3.64
N VAL A 19 -48.72 21.03 -4.81
CA VAL A 19 -48.00 20.51 -6.01
C VAL A 19 -46.48 20.56 -5.77
N ASP A 20 -45.94 21.61 -5.21
CA ASP A 20 -44.54 21.74 -4.87
C ASP A 20 -44.12 20.63 -3.88
N ALA A 21 -44.97 20.34 -2.86
CA ALA A 21 -44.73 19.25 -1.91
C ALA A 21 -44.83 17.86 -2.56
N LEU A 22 -45.69 17.66 -3.56
CA LEU A 22 -45.76 16.39 -4.31
C LEU A 22 -44.47 16.15 -5.11
N ILE A 23 -43.92 17.17 -5.73
CA ILE A 23 -42.70 17.07 -6.54
C ILE A 23 -41.47 16.97 -5.67
N ASP A 24 -41.27 17.87 -4.72
CA ASP A 24 -40.11 17.86 -3.78
C ASP A 24 -40.50 18.45 -2.41
N ASN A 25 -40.87 17.54 -1.48
CA ASN A 25 -41.35 17.93 -0.16
C ASN A 25 -40.21 18.49 0.70
N GLY A 26 -40.41 19.68 1.24
CA GLY A 26 -39.45 20.36 2.13
C GLY A 26 -38.43 21.22 1.40
N ARG A 27 -38.53 21.44 0.08
CA ARG A 27 -37.68 22.36 -0.67
C ARG A 27 -38.04 23.83 -0.44
N ARG A 28 -39.33 24.10 -0.29
CA ARG A 28 -39.86 25.44 0.05
C ARG A 28 -40.63 25.34 1.37
N GLY A 29 -40.08 25.89 2.44
CA GLY A 29 -40.73 25.92 3.75
C GLY A 29 -40.67 24.61 4.53
N ARG A 30 -41.60 24.42 5.47
CA ARG A 30 -41.69 23.22 6.28
C ARG A 30 -42.23 22.03 5.47
N PRO A 31 -41.64 20.82 5.62
CA PRO A 31 -42.18 19.67 4.89
C PRO A 31 -43.59 19.32 5.36
N VAL A 32 -44.46 18.93 4.44
CA VAL A 32 -45.77 18.37 4.75
C VAL A 32 -45.60 17.04 5.43
N THR A 33 -46.20 16.85 6.58
CA THR A 33 -46.08 15.66 7.43
C THR A 33 -47.38 14.87 7.47
N GLY A 34 -47.26 13.56 7.59
CA GLY A 34 -48.37 12.62 7.83
C GLY A 34 -48.60 12.33 9.31
N PRO A 35 -49.44 11.36 9.65
CA PRO A 35 -49.65 10.90 11.02
C PRO A 35 -48.33 10.53 11.69
N GLY A 36 -48.08 11.01 12.90
CA GLY A 36 -46.83 10.80 13.62
C GLY A 36 -45.68 11.73 13.23
N ASN A 37 -45.97 12.89 12.63
CA ASN A 37 -45.00 13.95 12.29
C ASN A 37 -43.88 13.55 11.36
N ARG A 38 -44.08 12.50 10.52
CA ARG A 38 -43.14 12.05 9.49
C ARG A 38 -43.41 12.77 8.19
N ALA A 39 -42.35 13.29 7.57
CA ALA A 39 -42.45 13.92 6.25
C ALA A 39 -42.98 12.90 5.21
N LEU A 40 -43.95 13.33 4.38
CA LEU A 40 -44.46 12.52 3.29
C LEU A 40 -43.40 12.37 2.20
N LYS A 41 -43.30 11.18 1.60
CA LYS A 41 -42.40 10.93 0.47
C LYS A 41 -42.92 11.63 -0.78
N SER A 42 -42.06 12.48 -1.37
CA SER A 42 -42.30 13.13 -2.65
C SER A 42 -41.75 12.31 -3.83
N LEU A 43 -42.08 12.71 -5.05
CA LEU A 43 -41.50 12.10 -6.27
C LEU A 43 -39.97 12.21 -6.29
N SER A 44 -39.45 13.35 -5.87
CA SER A 44 -38.00 13.54 -5.74
C SER A 44 -37.35 12.57 -4.73
N ASP A 45 -38.00 12.30 -3.60
CA ASP A 45 -37.48 11.39 -2.57
C ASP A 45 -37.40 9.94 -3.06
N MET A 46 -38.20 9.58 -4.06
CA MET A 46 -38.14 8.26 -4.70
C MET A 46 -36.90 8.08 -5.58
N LEU A 47 -36.29 9.15 -6.04
CA LEU A 47 -35.12 9.15 -6.94
C LEU A 47 -33.81 9.42 -6.18
N LYS A 48 -33.83 10.31 -5.18
CA LYS A 48 -32.64 10.81 -4.47
C LYS A 48 -32.20 9.91 -3.31
N GLY A 49 -30.91 9.96 -2.96
CA GLY A 49 -30.34 9.32 -1.78
C GLY A 49 -30.06 7.82 -1.92
N LYS A 50 -29.68 7.18 -0.82
CA LYS A 50 -29.30 5.74 -0.77
C LYS A 50 -30.49 4.83 -1.08
N GLN A 51 -31.69 5.23 -0.72
CA GLN A 51 -32.93 4.48 -0.94
C GLN A 51 -33.67 4.88 -2.20
N GLY A 52 -33.12 5.79 -3.00
CA GLY A 52 -33.66 6.21 -4.28
C GLY A 52 -33.43 5.17 -5.38
N ARG A 53 -34.24 5.27 -6.46
CA ARG A 53 -34.19 4.33 -7.60
C ARG A 53 -32.80 4.21 -8.24
N PHE A 54 -32.07 5.32 -8.38
CA PHE A 54 -30.74 5.28 -8.97
C PHE A 54 -29.80 4.36 -8.22
N ARG A 55 -29.71 4.48 -6.90
CA ARG A 55 -28.74 3.74 -6.09
C ARG A 55 -29.23 2.38 -5.63
N GLN A 56 -30.53 2.19 -5.43
CA GLN A 56 -31.09 0.96 -4.89
C GLN A 56 -31.48 -0.07 -5.95
N ASN A 57 -31.88 0.38 -7.15
CA ASN A 57 -32.43 -0.50 -8.17
C ASN A 57 -31.72 -0.44 -9.52
N LEU A 58 -30.99 0.64 -9.85
CA LEU A 58 -30.32 0.81 -11.14
C LEU A 58 -28.82 0.54 -11.07
N LEU A 59 -28.09 1.18 -10.14
CA LEU A 59 -26.64 0.96 -9.97
C LEU A 59 -26.30 -0.37 -9.30
N GLY A 60 -27.26 -0.98 -8.60
CA GLY A 60 -27.13 -2.30 -7.99
C GLY A 60 -28.47 -2.87 -7.63
N LYS A 61 -28.61 -4.21 -7.71
CA LYS A 61 -29.83 -4.93 -7.40
C LYS A 61 -29.54 -6.05 -6.41
N ARG A 62 -30.54 -6.49 -5.66
CA ARG A 62 -30.48 -7.76 -4.94
C ARG A 62 -30.57 -8.90 -5.93
N VAL A 63 -29.73 -9.91 -5.76
CA VAL A 63 -29.64 -11.04 -6.67
C VAL A 63 -29.99 -12.35 -5.96
N ASP A 64 -30.58 -13.29 -6.70
CA ASP A 64 -30.81 -14.65 -6.25
C ASP A 64 -29.52 -15.48 -6.37
N TYR A 65 -29.54 -16.73 -5.92
CA TYR A 65 -28.40 -17.65 -5.86
C TYR A 65 -27.22 -17.07 -5.10
N SER A 66 -27.53 -16.44 -3.99
CA SER A 66 -26.55 -15.88 -3.06
C SER A 66 -26.89 -16.26 -1.63
N GLY A 67 -25.88 -16.45 -0.82
CA GLY A 67 -25.97 -16.77 0.60
C GLY A 67 -24.89 -16.04 1.37
N ARG A 68 -24.99 -16.04 2.69
CA ARG A 68 -24.06 -15.36 3.57
C ARG A 68 -23.75 -16.20 4.79
N SER A 69 -22.49 -16.30 5.18
CA SER A 69 -22.07 -16.95 6.42
C SER A 69 -20.80 -16.31 7.00
N VAL A 70 -20.49 -16.67 8.23
CA VAL A 70 -19.24 -16.32 8.91
C VAL A 70 -18.07 -17.03 8.23
N ILE A 71 -16.91 -16.38 8.21
CA ILE A 71 -15.66 -16.94 7.67
C ILE A 71 -14.76 -17.45 8.78
N VAL A 72 -14.03 -18.53 8.50
CA VAL A 72 -12.96 -19.09 9.34
C VAL A 72 -11.74 -19.40 8.48
N VAL A 73 -10.58 -19.53 9.10
CA VAL A 73 -9.37 -19.88 8.38
C VAL A 73 -9.40 -21.32 7.88
N GLY A 74 -8.96 -21.52 6.63
CA GLY A 74 -8.75 -22.83 6.00
C GLY A 74 -7.29 -22.98 5.58
N PRO A 75 -6.38 -23.36 6.51
CA PRO A 75 -4.95 -23.47 6.17
C PRO A 75 -4.64 -24.61 5.19
N GLU A 76 -5.50 -25.64 5.12
CA GLU A 76 -5.39 -26.79 4.23
C GLU A 76 -5.75 -26.49 2.77
N LEU A 77 -6.47 -25.40 2.51
CA LEU A 77 -6.93 -25.03 1.17
C LEU A 77 -5.78 -24.61 0.26
N LYS A 78 -5.94 -24.84 -1.05
CA LYS A 78 -5.11 -24.21 -2.07
C LYS A 78 -5.62 -22.81 -2.38
N ILE A 79 -4.77 -21.97 -2.96
CA ILE A 79 -5.10 -20.54 -3.19
C ILE A 79 -6.35 -20.32 -4.01
N TYR A 80 -6.70 -21.22 -4.91
CA TYR A 80 -7.88 -21.17 -5.75
C TYR A 80 -9.12 -21.80 -5.12
N GLN A 81 -9.02 -22.39 -3.93
CA GLN A 81 -10.09 -23.11 -3.25
C GLN A 81 -10.72 -22.31 -2.12
N CYS A 82 -12.01 -22.55 -1.90
CA CYS A 82 -12.70 -22.11 -0.67
C CYS A 82 -13.51 -23.28 -0.10
N GLY A 83 -13.69 -23.30 1.21
CA GLY A 83 -14.55 -24.29 1.89
C GLY A 83 -15.97 -23.78 2.00
N LEU A 84 -16.93 -24.41 1.33
CA LEU A 84 -18.35 -24.06 1.39
C LEU A 84 -19.08 -25.04 2.29
N PRO A 85 -19.88 -24.57 3.30
CA PRO A 85 -20.71 -25.43 4.13
C PRO A 85 -21.66 -26.28 3.30
N LYS A 86 -21.77 -27.59 3.60
CA LYS A 86 -22.63 -28.51 2.85
C LYS A 86 -24.09 -28.06 2.77
N GLU A 87 -24.66 -27.58 3.88
CA GLU A 87 -26.04 -27.09 3.95
C GLU A 87 -26.25 -25.86 3.04
N MET A 88 -25.26 -24.95 2.97
CA MET A 88 -25.31 -23.79 2.11
C MET A 88 -25.16 -24.19 0.63
N ALA A 89 -24.27 -25.13 0.32
CA ALA A 89 -24.03 -25.61 -1.02
C ALA A 89 -25.27 -26.25 -1.64
N ILE A 90 -26.01 -27.09 -0.90
CA ILE A 90 -27.25 -27.70 -1.40
C ILE A 90 -28.27 -26.63 -1.80
N GLU A 91 -28.50 -25.62 -0.98
CA GLU A 91 -29.48 -24.58 -1.29
C GLU A 91 -29.05 -23.72 -2.48
N LEU A 92 -27.76 -23.34 -2.55
CA LEU A 92 -27.24 -22.52 -3.66
C LEU A 92 -27.25 -23.26 -5.00
N PHE A 93 -26.89 -24.56 -5.02
CA PHE A 93 -26.81 -25.38 -6.22
C PHE A 93 -28.06 -26.24 -6.49
N LYS A 94 -29.14 -26.03 -5.74
CA LYS A 94 -30.36 -26.80 -5.83
C LYS A 94 -30.88 -27.06 -7.26
N PRO A 95 -30.99 -26.05 -8.15
CA PRO A 95 -31.46 -26.30 -9.54
C PRO A 95 -30.49 -27.17 -10.34
N PHE A 96 -29.17 -26.99 -10.15
CA PHE A 96 -28.17 -27.76 -10.86
C PHE A 96 -28.17 -29.22 -10.42
N VAL A 97 -28.25 -29.46 -9.11
CA VAL A 97 -28.37 -30.81 -8.54
C VAL A 97 -29.65 -31.51 -9.00
N MET A 98 -30.79 -30.80 -9.03
CA MET A 98 -32.04 -31.35 -9.54
C MET A 98 -31.94 -31.71 -11.02
N LYS A 99 -31.27 -30.91 -11.84
CA LYS A 99 -31.03 -31.18 -13.25
C LYS A 99 -30.22 -32.47 -13.44
N GLU A 100 -29.12 -32.61 -12.72
CA GLU A 100 -28.19 -33.75 -12.80
C GLU A 100 -28.84 -35.03 -12.24
N LEU A 101 -29.63 -34.97 -11.15
CA LEU A 101 -30.40 -36.12 -10.64
C LEU A 101 -31.37 -36.69 -11.68
N VAL A 102 -31.99 -35.82 -12.46
CA VAL A 102 -32.88 -36.27 -13.56
C VAL A 102 -32.08 -36.80 -14.75
N ALA A 103 -30.96 -36.13 -15.13
CA ALA A 103 -30.10 -36.55 -16.23
C ALA A 103 -29.45 -37.92 -15.98
N ASN A 104 -29.03 -38.18 -14.75
CA ASN A 104 -28.41 -39.44 -14.30
C ASN A 104 -29.47 -40.57 -14.07
N GLY A 105 -30.76 -40.29 -14.28
CA GLY A 105 -31.84 -41.26 -14.12
C GLY A 105 -32.17 -41.65 -12.67
N LEU A 106 -31.56 -40.99 -11.67
CA LEU A 106 -31.83 -41.21 -10.24
C LEU A 106 -33.21 -40.68 -9.82
N ALA A 107 -33.73 -39.70 -10.56
CA ALA A 107 -35.06 -39.14 -10.35
C ALA A 107 -35.86 -39.17 -11.63
N HIS A 108 -37.12 -39.63 -11.59
CA HIS A 108 -38.01 -39.71 -12.77
C HIS A 108 -38.46 -38.34 -13.27
N ASN A 109 -38.54 -37.34 -12.41
CA ASN A 109 -38.97 -36.00 -12.77
C ASN A 109 -38.47 -34.97 -11.72
N ILE A 110 -38.60 -33.67 -12.06
CA ILE A 110 -38.14 -32.55 -11.22
C ILE A 110 -38.83 -32.55 -9.83
N LYS A 111 -40.10 -32.98 -9.74
CA LYS A 111 -40.77 -33.08 -8.43
C LYS A 111 -40.18 -34.17 -7.56
N SER A 112 -39.78 -35.30 -8.14
CA SER A 112 -39.09 -36.38 -7.42
C SER A 112 -37.70 -35.90 -7.00
N ALA A 113 -36.93 -35.30 -7.89
CA ALA A 113 -35.62 -34.73 -7.56
C ALA A 113 -35.71 -33.70 -6.43
N LYS A 114 -36.70 -32.81 -6.44
CA LYS A 114 -36.94 -31.85 -5.38
C LYS A 114 -37.20 -32.54 -4.02
N LYS A 115 -37.99 -33.58 -3.97
CA LYS A 115 -38.22 -34.36 -2.74
C LYS A 115 -36.99 -35.08 -2.25
N MET A 116 -36.14 -35.59 -3.15
CA MET A 116 -34.87 -36.22 -2.79
C MET A 116 -33.92 -35.21 -2.15
N VAL A 117 -33.79 -34.00 -2.74
CA VAL A 117 -32.99 -32.91 -2.19
C VAL A 117 -33.53 -32.45 -0.84
N GLU A 118 -34.84 -32.26 -0.67
CA GLU A 118 -35.46 -31.88 0.60
C GLU A 118 -35.28 -32.92 1.69
N LYS A 119 -35.16 -34.20 1.34
CA LYS A 119 -34.91 -35.32 2.28
C LYS A 119 -33.42 -35.61 2.50
N LEU A 120 -32.53 -34.89 1.83
CA LEU A 120 -31.08 -35.05 1.93
C LEU A 120 -30.61 -36.50 1.75
N GLN A 121 -31.12 -37.18 0.70
CA GLN A 121 -30.74 -38.56 0.42
C GLN A 121 -29.25 -38.71 0.11
N PRO A 122 -28.59 -39.85 0.39
CA PRO A 122 -27.15 -40.01 0.15
C PRO A 122 -26.72 -39.69 -1.29
N GLU A 123 -27.51 -40.08 -2.29
CA GLU A 123 -27.23 -39.87 -3.72
C GLU A 123 -27.14 -38.37 -4.07
N VAL A 124 -27.81 -37.51 -3.32
CA VAL A 124 -27.79 -36.06 -3.52
C VAL A 124 -26.40 -35.48 -3.23
N TRP A 125 -25.70 -36.04 -2.25
CA TRP A 125 -24.34 -35.58 -1.89
C TRP A 125 -23.33 -35.92 -2.97
N ASP A 126 -23.41 -37.10 -3.57
CA ASP A 126 -22.51 -37.52 -4.65
C ASP A 126 -22.71 -36.63 -5.89
N VAL A 127 -23.98 -36.41 -6.27
CA VAL A 127 -24.31 -35.50 -7.38
C VAL A 127 -23.90 -34.05 -7.07
N LEU A 128 -24.05 -33.59 -5.82
CA LEU A 128 -23.61 -32.25 -5.42
C LEU A 128 -22.11 -32.09 -5.57
N GLU A 129 -21.33 -33.10 -5.17
CA GLU A 129 -19.87 -33.08 -5.31
C GLU A 129 -19.45 -32.98 -6.79
N ASP A 130 -20.12 -33.70 -7.68
CA ASP A 130 -19.86 -33.66 -9.12
C ASP A 130 -20.26 -32.30 -9.73
N VAL A 131 -21.39 -31.72 -9.33
CA VAL A 131 -21.84 -30.39 -9.78
C VAL A 131 -20.89 -29.29 -9.33
N ILE A 132 -20.36 -29.37 -8.13
CA ILE A 132 -19.44 -28.37 -7.58
C ILE A 132 -18.09 -28.41 -8.25
N LYS A 133 -17.61 -29.58 -8.66
CA LYS A 133 -16.39 -29.68 -9.47
C LYS A 133 -16.54 -28.74 -10.65
N GLU A 134 -15.63 -27.95 -11.00
CA GLU A 134 -15.68 -27.06 -12.16
C GLU A 134 -16.73 -25.92 -12.13
N HIS A 135 -17.48 -25.71 -11.06
CA HIS A 135 -18.40 -24.58 -10.94
C HIS A 135 -17.85 -23.54 -9.95
N PRO A 136 -17.20 -22.45 -10.42
CA PRO A 136 -16.61 -21.45 -9.52
C PRO A 136 -17.70 -20.68 -8.78
N VAL A 137 -17.43 -20.29 -7.54
CA VAL A 137 -18.26 -19.38 -6.76
C VAL A 137 -17.51 -18.09 -6.48
N MET A 138 -18.23 -16.98 -6.37
CA MET A 138 -17.63 -15.70 -6.03
C MET A 138 -17.86 -15.39 -4.56
N LEU A 139 -16.78 -15.03 -3.85
CA LEU A 139 -16.82 -14.51 -2.48
C LEU A 139 -16.61 -13.00 -2.51
N ASN A 140 -17.37 -12.29 -1.70
CA ASN A 140 -17.27 -10.86 -1.52
C ASN A 140 -17.16 -10.51 -0.04
N ARG A 141 -16.42 -9.45 0.31
CA ARG A 141 -16.44 -8.86 1.65
C ARG A 141 -16.83 -7.39 1.57
N ALA A 142 -17.83 -7.02 2.35
CA ALA A 142 -18.21 -5.61 2.52
C ALA A 142 -17.36 -4.95 3.62
N PRO A 143 -16.84 -3.71 3.43
CA PRO A 143 -16.99 -2.89 2.22
C PRO A 143 -16.06 -3.33 1.09
N THR A 144 -16.56 -3.36 -0.16
CA THR A 144 -15.76 -3.64 -1.35
C THR A 144 -15.01 -2.37 -1.75
N LEU A 145 -13.75 -2.25 -1.36
CA LEU A 145 -12.93 -1.05 -1.58
C LEU A 145 -12.28 -1.03 -2.96
N HIS A 146 -11.94 -2.22 -3.49
CA HIS A 146 -11.28 -2.38 -4.78
C HIS A 146 -11.74 -3.68 -5.45
N ARG A 147 -11.36 -3.91 -6.71
CA ARG A 147 -11.80 -5.08 -7.48
C ARG A 147 -11.44 -6.42 -6.84
N LEU A 148 -10.35 -6.50 -6.06
CA LEU A 148 -9.95 -7.71 -5.35
C LEU A 148 -10.82 -8.03 -4.11
N GLY A 149 -11.75 -7.16 -3.76
CA GLY A 149 -12.79 -7.44 -2.74
C GLY A 149 -13.86 -8.43 -3.22
N ILE A 150 -13.85 -8.82 -4.50
CA ILE A 150 -14.66 -9.89 -5.08
C ILE A 150 -13.72 -10.81 -5.85
N GLN A 151 -13.62 -12.07 -5.44
CA GLN A 151 -12.78 -13.06 -6.10
C GLN A 151 -13.54 -14.36 -6.27
N ALA A 152 -13.20 -15.11 -7.33
CA ALA A 152 -13.76 -16.41 -7.59
C ALA A 152 -12.88 -17.52 -6.98
N PHE A 153 -13.52 -18.59 -6.52
CA PHE A 153 -12.89 -19.77 -5.95
C PHE A 153 -13.57 -21.04 -6.44
N GLU A 154 -12.84 -22.13 -6.49
CA GLU A 154 -13.42 -23.46 -6.64
C GLU A 154 -13.88 -23.95 -5.26
N PRO A 155 -15.18 -24.23 -5.08
CA PRO A 155 -15.70 -24.63 -3.77
C PRO A 155 -15.32 -26.09 -3.45
N THR A 156 -14.99 -26.33 -2.19
CA THR A 156 -14.85 -27.65 -1.58
C THR A 156 -15.87 -27.78 -0.45
N LEU A 157 -16.51 -28.92 -0.33
CA LEU A 157 -17.49 -29.15 0.73
C LEU A 157 -16.80 -29.30 2.08
N VAL A 158 -17.28 -28.57 3.08
CA VAL A 158 -16.78 -28.63 4.45
C VAL A 158 -17.92 -28.85 5.44
N GLU A 159 -17.60 -29.53 6.55
CA GLU A 159 -18.52 -29.68 7.66
C GLU A 159 -18.62 -28.37 8.46
N GLY A 160 -19.76 -28.17 9.10
CA GLY A 160 -20.03 -26.95 9.89
C GLY A 160 -20.85 -25.92 9.13
N LYS A 161 -20.94 -24.70 9.68
CA LYS A 161 -21.73 -23.59 9.15
C LYS A 161 -20.91 -22.39 8.66
N ALA A 162 -19.61 -22.42 8.84
CA ALA A 162 -18.71 -21.35 8.47
C ALA A 162 -17.99 -21.65 7.14
N ILE A 163 -17.79 -20.59 6.35
CA ILE A 163 -17.01 -20.66 5.11
C ILE A 163 -15.53 -20.68 5.47
N LYS A 164 -14.77 -21.64 4.94
CA LYS A 164 -13.32 -21.66 5.08
C LYS A 164 -12.68 -20.82 4.00
N LEU A 165 -11.81 -19.91 4.40
CA LEU A 165 -11.11 -19.00 3.51
C LEU A 165 -9.60 -19.23 3.58
N HIS A 166 -8.94 -19.19 2.42
CA HIS A 166 -7.49 -19.33 2.34
C HIS A 166 -6.80 -18.12 3.01
N PRO A 167 -5.81 -18.32 3.90
CA PRO A 167 -5.22 -17.24 4.68
C PRO A 167 -4.51 -16.16 3.84
N LEU A 168 -3.94 -16.50 2.71
CA LEU A 168 -3.20 -15.54 1.86
C LEU A 168 -4.12 -14.51 1.17
N VAL A 169 -5.39 -14.82 0.92
CA VAL A 169 -6.33 -13.88 0.29
C VAL A 169 -6.96 -12.90 1.29
N CYS A 170 -6.80 -13.12 2.59
CA CYS A 170 -7.32 -12.22 3.62
C CYS A 170 -6.83 -10.78 3.46
N THR A 171 -5.60 -10.58 3.02
CA THR A 171 -5.03 -9.25 2.76
C THR A 171 -5.78 -8.52 1.65
N ALA A 172 -6.14 -9.22 0.56
CA ALA A 172 -6.89 -8.65 -0.56
C ALA A 172 -8.32 -8.27 -0.17
N PHE A 173 -8.98 -9.09 0.64
CA PHE A 173 -10.31 -8.80 1.18
C PHE A 173 -10.30 -7.83 2.36
N ASN A 174 -9.14 -7.53 2.94
CA ASN A 174 -9.02 -6.88 4.25
C ASN A 174 -9.89 -7.57 5.32
N ALA A 175 -9.88 -8.92 5.32
CA ALA A 175 -10.69 -9.77 6.17
C ALA A 175 -9.89 -10.29 7.37
N ASP A 176 -10.55 -10.41 8.49
CA ASP A 176 -10.08 -11.11 9.68
C ASP A 176 -11.14 -12.11 10.17
N PHE A 177 -10.80 -12.92 11.14
CA PHE A 177 -11.66 -14.01 11.62
C PHE A 177 -12.28 -13.71 12.99
N ASP A 178 -12.56 -12.43 13.25
CA ASP A 178 -13.19 -11.97 14.51
C ASP A 178 -14.73 -11.99 14.49
N GLY A 179 -15.32 -12.55 13.45
CA GLY A 179 -16.78 -12.61 13.21
C GLY A 179 -17.19 -12.02 11.87
N ASP A 180 -16.24 -11.72 10.99
CA ASP A 180 -16.52 -11.29 9.63
C ASP A 180 -17.38 -12.29 8.88
N GLN A 181 -18.27 -11.76 8.03
CA GLN A 181 -19.14 -12.53 7.15
C GLN A 181 -18.85 -12.21 5.70
N MET A 182 -18.98 -13.21 4.84
CA MET A 182 -18.89 -13.04 3.39
C MET A 182 -20.12 -13.58 2.68
N PRO A 183 -20.73 -12.81 1.77
CA PRO A 183 -21.68 -13.35 0.81
C PRO A 183 -20.99 -14.20 -0.25
N VAL A 184 -21.69 -15.28 -0.64
CA VAL A 184 -21.32 -16.19 -1.72
C VAL A 184 -22.29 -15.99 -2.86
N HIS A 185 -21.79 -15.89 -4.09
CA HIS A 185 -22.60 -15.76 -5.31
C HIS A 185 -22.24 -16.86 -6.30
N VAL A 186 -23.25 -17.45 -6.92
CA VAL A 186 -23.09 -18.52 -7.90
C VAL A 186 -23.33 -17.95 -9.31
N PRO A 187 -22.34 -17.92 -10.21
CA PRO A 187 -22.54 -17.55 -11.61
C PRO A 187 -23.41 -18.61 -12.30
N LEU A 188 -24.43 -18.18 -13.05
CA LEU A 188 -25.43 -19.07 -13.61
C LEU A 188 -25.13 -19.49 -15.05
N SER A 189 -24.72 -18.54 -15.91
CA SER A 189 -24.43 -18.81 -17.32
C SER A 189 -23.01 -19.35 -17.51
N GLU A 190 -22.76 -20.08 -18.60
CA GLU A 190 -21.45 -20.60 -18.95
C GLU A 190 -20.45 -19.48 -19.21
N GLU A 191 -20.91 -18.35 -19.81
CA GLU A 191 -20.08 -17.17 -20.03
C GLU A 191 -19.66 -16.54 -18.70
N ALA A 192 -20.59 -16.41 -17.74
CA ALA A 192 -20.28 -15.88 -16.41
C ALA A 192 -19.31 -16.79 -15.64
N GLN A 193 -19.45 -18.11 -15.77
CA GLN A 193 -18.50 -19.08 -15.19
C GLN A 193 -17.13 -18.98 -15.86
N ALA A 194 -17.08 -18.80 -17.18
CA ALA A 194 -15.83 -18.60 -17.91
C ALA A 194 -15.12 -17.32 -17.48
N GLU A 195 -15.85 -16.21 -17.37
CA GLU A 195 -15.29 -14.95 -16.83
C GLU A 195 -14.77 -15.10 -15.39
N ALA A 196 -15.53 -15.78 -14.53
CA ALA A 196 -15.10 -16.05 -13.15
C ALA A 196 -13.79 -16.83 -13.11
N ARG A 197 -13.61 -17.85 -13.98
CA ARG A 197 -12.37 -18.64 -14.05
C ARG A 197 -11.21 -17.92 -14.70
N LEU A 198 -11.46 -17.16 -15.77
CA LEU A 198 -10.41 -16.54 -16.57
C LEU A 198 -9.91 -15.24 -15.95
N LEU A 199 -10.78 -14.44 -15.32
CA LEU A 199 -10.45 -13.10 -14.83
C LEU A 199 -10.47 -12.98 -13.31
N MET A 200 -11.41 -13.65 -12.61
CA MET A 200 -11.68 -13.40 -11.21
C MET A 200 -11.09 -14.44 -10.25
N LEU A 201 -10.56 -15.56 -10.75
CA LEU A 201 -9.99 -16.61 -9.89
C LEU A 201 -8.84 -16.06 -9.03
N ALA A 202 -8.81 -16.39 -7.75
CA ALA A 202 -7.84 -15.87 -6.78
C ALA A 202 -6.38 -16.14 -7.20
N SER A 203 -6.09 -17.28 -7.82
CA SER A 203 -4.77 -17.62 -8.33
C SER A 203 -4.28 -16.71 -9.47
N LYS A 204 -5.18 -15.98 -10.14
CA LYS A 204 -4.85 -15.06 -11.23
C LYS A 204 -4.66 -13.62 -10.77
N ASN A 205 -5.14 -13.28 -9.57
CA ASN A 205 -5.09 -11.95 -9.00
C ASN A 205 -4.01 -11.84 -7.91
N ILE A 206 -2.77 -12.14 -8.27
CA ILE A 206 -1.61 -12.13 -7.36
C ILE A 206 -1.08 -10.70 -7.15
N LEU A 207 -1.04 -9.88 -8.21
CA LEU A 207 -0.49 -8.52 -8.16
C LEU A 207 -1.58 -7.45 -7.91
N ALA A 208 -1.21 -6.41 -7.15
CA ALA A 208 -2.08 -5.27 -6.90
C ALA A 208 -2.17 -4.34 -8.12
N PRO A 209 -3.35 -3.93 -8.56
CA PRO A 209 -3.49 -2.95 -9.63
C PRO A 209 -3.00 -1.55 -9.24
N LYS A 210 -2.79 -1.26 -7.96
CA LYS A 210 -2.34 0.06 -7.46
C LYS A 210 -0.86 0.33 -7.70
N ASP A 211 0.01 -0.66 -7.56
CA ASP A 211 1.49 -0.52 -7.61
C ASP A 211 2.21 -1.68 -8.32
N GLY A 212 1.50 -2.73 -8.75
CA GLY A 212 2.09 -3.90 -9.38
C GLY A 212 2.88 -4.82 -8.45
N LYS A 213 2.77 -4.63 -7.13
CA LYS A 213 3.42 -5.52 -6.15
C LYS A 213 2.47 -6.63 -5.73
N PRO A 214 2.99 -7.79 -5.26
CA PRO A 214 2.13 -8.87 -4.78
C PRO A 214 1.21 -8.43 -3.64
N VAL A 215 -0.08 -8.66 -3.77
CA VAL A 215 -1.06 -8.52 -2.68
C VAL A 215 -1.10 -9.77 -1.85
N VAL A 216 -0.99 -10.93 -2.52
CA VAL A 216 -1.00 -12.24 -1.90
C VAL A 216 0.41 -12.51 -1.38
N THR A 217 0.64 -12.14 -0.13
CA THR A 217 1.93 -12.31 0.55
C THR A 217 1.74 -13.01 1.88
N PRO A 218 2.71 -13.83 2.32
CA PRO A 218 2.69 -14.41 3.66
C PRO A 218 2.48 -13.34 4.74
N SER A 219 1.78 -13.70 5.79
CA SER A 219 1.49 -12.82 6.93
C SER A 219 1.66 -13.57 8.26
N GLN A 220 1.88 -12.81 9.34
CA GLN A 220 1.92 -13.32 10.71
C GLN A 220 2.77 -14.62 10.88
N ASP A 221 2.16 -15.75 11.25
CA ASP A 221 2.84 -17.02 11.53
C ASP A 221 3.60 -17.57 10.33
N MET A 222 3.10 -17.34 9.11
CA MET A 222 3.78 -17.74 7.89
C MET A 222 5.12 -17.03 7.73
N ILE A 223 5.20 -15.74 8.08
CA ILE A 223 6.45 -14.97 8.03
C ILE A 223 7.42 -15.47 9.10
N ILE A 224 6.93 -15.66 10.34
CA ILE A 224 7.77 -16.09 11.46
C ILE A 224 8.39 -17.46 11.20
N GLY A 225 7.62 -18.41 10.63
CA GLY A 225 8.15 -19.75 10.31
C GLY A 225 9.27 -19.68 9.27
N ASN A 226 9.10 -18.92 8.19
CA ASN A 226 10.13 -18.75 7.17
C ASN A 226 11.34 -17.93 7.69
N TYR A 227 11.11 -16.95 8.55
CA TYR A 227 12.17 -16.21 9.24
C TYR A 227 12.99 -17.12 10.13
N TYR A 228 12.34 -17.97 10.96
CA TYR A 228 13.01 -18.92 11.84
C TYR A 228 13.93 -19.88 11.07
N LEU A 229 13.47 -20.43 9.93
CA LEU A 229 14.27 -21.30 9.08
C LEU A 229 15.56 -20.64 8.55
N SER A 230 15.51 -19.34 8.29
CA SER A 230 16.59 -18.60 7.63
C SER A 230 17.61 -17.98 8.60
N ILE A 231 17.41 -18.11 9.91
CA ILE A 231 18.34 -17.60 10.93
C ILE A 231 19.66 -18.37 10.85
N GLU A 232 20.77 -17.68 10.93
CA GLU A 232 22.09 -18.24 11.12
C GLU A 232 22.57 -17.98 12.54
N ARG A 233 23.16 -18.99 13.18
CA ARG A 233 23.78 -18.87 14.50
C ARG A 233 25.24 -19.28 14.43
N SER A 234 26.10 -18.51 15.09
CA SER A 234 27.50 -18.89 15.25
C SER A 234 27.62 -19.90 16.39
N GLN A 235 28.02 -21.11 16.06
CA GLN A 235 28.16 -22.26 16.98
C GLN A 235 29.59 -22.76 16.95
N ILE A 236 30.53 -21.90 17.41
CA ILE A 236 31.95 -22.20 17.47
C ILE A 236 32.30 -22.98 18.74
N ASP A 237 33.47 -23.67 18.76
CA ASP A 237 34.02 -24.32 19.92
C ASP A 237 34.23 -23.34 21.06
N ARG A 238 33.83 -23.69 22.29
CA ARG A 238 33.95 -22.84 23.47
C ARG A 238 34.54 -23.64 24.62
N GLU A 239 35.41 -22.98 25.41
CA GLU A 239 36.00 -23.55 26.61
C GLU A 239 35.67 -22.67 27.81
N TYR A 240 35.31 -23.32 28.92
CA TYR A 240 35.01 -22.67 30.19
C TYR A 240 35.82 -23.34 31.30
N LYS A 241 36.09 -22.58 32.37
CA LYS A 241 36.92 -23.06 33.51
C LYS A 241 36.08 -23.55 34.69
N THR A 242 34.84 -23.11 34.78
CA THR A 242 33.93 -23.50 35.88
C THR A 242 32.57 -23.90 35.35
N TYR A 243 31.88 -24.75 36.12
CA TYR A 243 30.50 -25.08 35.83
C TYR A 243 29.57 -23.82 35.83
N GLU A 244 29.85 -22.87 36.77
CA GLU A 244 29.09 -21.62 36.82
C GLU A 244 29.24 -20.80 35.55
N ASP A 245 30.41 -20.78 34.92
CA ASP A 245 30.63 -20.09 33.64
C ASP A 245 29.79 -20.77 32.52
N VAL A 246 29.78 -22.12 32.52
CA VAL A 246 28.95 -22.88 31.55
C VAL A 246 27.49 -22.62 31.79
N TYR A 247 27.04 -22.63 33.05
CA TYR A 247 25.62 -22.36 33.36
C TYR A 247 25.21 -20.92 33.08
N ASN A 248 26.08 -19.95 33.38
CA ASN A 248 25.88 -18.56 33.02
C ASN A 248 25.87 -18.35 31.51
N ALA A 249 26.74 -19.02 30.76
CA ALA A 249 26.72 -19.01 29.31
C ALA A 249 25.39 -19.62 28.73
N TYR A 250 24.85 -20.64 29.40
CA TYR A 250 23.52 -21.15 29.09
C TYR A 250 22.40 -20.12 29.39
N LEU A 251 22.47 -19.48 30.58
CA LEU A 251 21.52 -18.45 30.94
C LEU A 251 21.61 -17.21 30.02
N ARG A 252 22.82 -16.91 29.55
CA ARG A 252 23.03 -15.87 28.50
C ARG A 252 22.75 -16.38 27.10
N TYR A 253 22.33 -17.62 27.01
CA TYR A 253 22.05 -18.27 25.75
C TYR A 253 23.24 -18.35 24.75
N GLU A 254 24.42 -18.34 25.21
CA GLU A 254 25.62 -18.62 24.43
C GLU A 254 25.80 -20.12 24.14
N ILE A 255 25.13 -20.97 24.90
CA ILE A 255 25.04 -22.41 24.76
C ILE A 255 23.58 -22.81 24.77
N GLU A 256 23.21 -23.78 23.96
CA GLU A 256 21.86 -24.33 23.90
C GLU A 256 21.71 -25.53 24.86
N PHE A 257 20.47 -25.84 25.26
CA PHE A 257 20.15 -26.94 26.13
C PHE A 257 20.77 -28.26 25.64
N SER A 258 20.70 -28.54 24.35
CA SER A 258 21.15 -29.78 23.72
C SER A 258 22.62 -29.81 23.30
N ASN A 259 23.43 -28.84 23.71
CA ASN A 259 24.85 -28.88 23.42
C ASN A 259 25.57 -29.98 24.22
N ARG A 260 26.43 -30.74 23.50
CA ARG A 260 27.34 -31.67 24.17
C ARG A 260 28.34 -30.87 25.02
N ILE A 261 28.59 -31.34 26.21
CA ILE A 261 29.57 -30.72 27.12
C ILE A 261 30.57 -31.84 27.53
N ILE A 262 31.83 -31.62 27.25
CA ILE A 262 32.91 -32.50 27.63
C ILE A 262 33.64 -31.91 28.82
N VAL A 263 33.73 -32.66 29.91
CA VAL A 263 34.37 -32.23 31.16
C VAL A 263 35.69 -32.98 31.34
N ASN A 264 36.79 -32.23 31.41
CA ASN A 264 38.17 -32.74 31.57
C ASN A 264 38.58 -33.82 30.56
N ASP A 265 38.00 -33.78 29.35
CA ASP A 265 38.20 -34.74 28.25
C ASP A 265 37.80 -36.21 28.56
N GLU A 266 37.13 -36.46 29.69
CA GLU A 266 36.75 -37.81 30.14
C GLU A 266 35.25 -38.02 30.27
N LEU A 267 34.51 -37.03 30.78
CA LEU A 267 33.06 -37.10 31.00
C LEU A 267 32.29 -36.33 29.91
N GLU A 268 31.32 -36.98 29.28
CA GLU A 268 30.54 -36.41 28.25
C GLU A 268 29.06 -36.29 28.65
N TYR A 269 28.51 -35.10 28.59
CA TYR A 269 27.11 -34.80 28.87
C TYR A 269 26.39 -34.37 27.59
N ARG A 270 25.19 -34.88 27.40
CA ARG A 270 24.38 -34.55 26.21
C ARG A 270 23.52 -33.27 26.36
N ASP A 271 23.33 -32.87 27.64
CA ASP A 271 22.62 -31.64 27.98
C ASP A 271 23.13 -31.05 29.28
N ILE A 272 22.82 -29.77 29.48
CA ILE A 272 23.33 -29.02 30.67
C ILE A 272 22.63 -29.41 31.96
N MET A 273 21.41 -29.96 31.92
CA MET A 273 20.71 -30.37 33.13
C MET A 273 21.25 -31.71 33.67
N ALA A 274 21.68 -32.58 32.78
CA ALA A 274 22.44 -33.77 33.20
C ALA A 274 23.74 -33.40 33.90
N LEU A 275 24.50 -32.44 33.33
CA LEU A 275 25.69 -31.90 33.96
C LEU A 275 25.36 -31.24 35.30
N LYS A 276 24.31 -30.44 35.40
CA LYS A 276 23.89 -29.78 36.64
C LYS A 276 23.60 -30.80 37.74
N ASN A 277 22.81 -31.80 37.45
CA ASN A 277 22.44 -32.85 38.39
C ASN A 277 23.68 -33.63 38.95
N ASP A 278 24.65 -33.87 38.08
CA ASP A 278 25.86 -34.59 38.47
C ASP A 278 26.87 -33.69 39.21
N VAL A 279 26.93 -32.40 38.93
CA VAL A 279 27.69 -31.43 39.75
C VAL A 279 27.05 -31.28 41.12
N GLU A 280 25.74 -31.19 41.24
CA GLU A 280 25.02 -31.12 42.52
C GLU A 280 25.17 -32.41 43.35
N LYS A 281 25.33 -33.55 42.74
CA LYS A 281 25.59 -34.86 43.38
C LYS A 281 27.10 -35.08 43.67
N GLY A 282 27.98 -34.19 43.22
CA GLY A 282 29.44 -34.33 43.40
C GLY A 282 30.09 -35.38 42.49
N ILE A 283 29.38 -35.83 41.43
CA ILE A 283 29.87 -36.80 40.44
C ILE A 283 30.75 -36.07 39.41
N ALA A 284 30.36 -34.89 39.01
CA ALA A 284 31.12 -34.03 38.08
C ALA A 284 31.84 -32.91 38.85
N PRO A 285 33.06 -32.52 38.45
CA PRO A 285 33.76 -31.42 39.10
C PRO A 285 33.10 -30.07 38.83
N SER A 286 33.05 -29.16 39.81
CA SER A 286 32.56 -27.81 39.63
C SER A 286 33.61 -26.88 38.99
N VAL A 287 34.88 -27.24 39.04
CA VAL A 287 36.03 -26.53 38.46
C VAL A 287 36.82 -27.50 37.60
N GLY A 288 37.07 -27.16 36.37
CA GLY A 288 37.80 -28.00 35.41
C GLY A 288 37.71 -27.45 34.02
N ARG A 289 38.16 -28.17 33.05
CA ARG A 289 38.01 -27.83 31.62
C ARG A 289 36.66 -28.31 31.14
N PHE A 290 35.77 -27.37 30.83
CA PHE A 290 34.47 -27.63 30.22
C PHE A 290 34.56 -27.24 28.74
N PHE A 291 34.60 -28.22 27.86
CA PHE A 291 34.67 -28.00 26.44
C PHE A 291 33.28 -28.24 25.82
N VAL A 292 32.76 -27.24 25.12
CA VAL A 292 31.53 -27.32 24.35
C VAL A 292 31.91 -27.35 22.88
N PRO A 293 31.89 -28.53 22.23
CA PRO A 293 32.26 -28.61 20.82
C PRO A 293 31.26 -27.83 19.95
N GLY A 294 31.79 -27.01 19.05
CA GLY A 294 31.03 -26.31 18.07
C GLY A 294 30.40 -27.26 17.05
N ARG A 295 29.20 -26.94 16.61
CA ARG A 295 28.49 -27.67 15.56
C ARG A 295 28.83 -27.15 14.19
N GLU A 296 29.37 -25.94 14.11
CA GLU A 296 29.65 -25.19 12.90
C GLU A 296 30.88 -25.72 12.14
N GLY A 297 30.85 -25.58 10.81
CA GLY A 297 32.00 -25.87 9.97
C GLY A 297 32.23 -27.38 9.66
N ARG A 298 31.19 -28.20 9.68
CA ARG A 298 31.23 -29.55 9.19
C ARG A 298 30.99 -29.55 7.68
N ALA A 299 31.55 -30.55 6.98
CA ALA A 299 31.35 -30.76 5.53
C ALA A 299 30.54 -32.03 5.29
N TYR A 300 29.55 -31.96 4.44
CA TYR A 300 28.71 -33.09 4.03
C TYR A 300 28.80 -33.26 2.53
N ALA A 301 28.74 -34.52 2.04
CA ALA A 301 28.82 -34.80 0.62
C ALA A 301 27.46 -34.75 -0.09
N THR A 302 26.38 -35.08 0.60
CA THR A 302 25.03 -35.18 0.05
C THR A 302 23.97 -34.57 0.96
N GLU A 303 22.80 -34.25 0.41
CA GLU A 303 21.65 -33.78 1.17
C GLU A 303 21.16 -34.79 2.20
N ASN A 304 21.22 -36.09 1.85
CA ASN A 304 20.83 -37.17 2.78
C ASN A 304 21.74 -37.25 4.01
N GLU A 305 23.03 -36.99 3.87
CA GLU A 305 23.94 -36.91 5.02
C GLU A 305 23.60 -35.75 5.95
N VAL A 306 23.20 -34.63 5.39
CA VAL A 306 22.71 -33.44 6.17
C VAL A 306 21.46 -33.79 6.94
N ILE A 307 20.48 -34.46 6.31
CA ILE A 307 19.26 -34.90 6.96
C ILE A 307 19.58 -35.86 8.11
N HIS A 308 20.46 -36.80 7.88
CA HIS A 308 20.88 -37.79 8.89
C HIS A 308 21.64 -37.13 10.07
N ALA A 309 22.48 -36.15 9.78
CA ALA A 309 23.16 -35.35 10.81
C ALA A 309 22.17 -34.52 11.65
N TYR A 310 21.13 -34.00 11.02
CA TYR A 310 20.05 -33.31 11.73
C TYR A 310 19.25 -34.28 12.63
N GLU A 311 18.86 -35.44 12.14
CA GLU A 311 18.13 -36.44 12.92
C GLU A 311 18.93 -36.96 14.12
N LYS A 312 20.28 -37.07 13.97
CA LYS A 312 21.18 -37.40 15.08
C LYS A 312 21.37 -36.27 16.10
N GLY A 313 20.97 -35.04 15.75
CA GLY A 313 21.20 -33.85 16.58
C GLY A 313 22.63 -33.30 16.49
N ASP A 314 23.39 -33.69 15.46
CA ASP A 314 24.74 -33.16 15.22
C ASP A 314 24.73 -31.74 14.69
N ILE A 315 23.66 -31.36 13.98
CA ILE A 315 23.36 -30.02 13.48
C ILE A 315 21.91 -29.65 13.78
N ASP A 316 21.61 -28.37 13.82
CA ASP A 316 20.26 -27.82 13.89
C ASP A 316 19.93 -27.01 12.60
N PHE A 317 18.73 -26.40 12.54
CA PHE A 317 18.30 -25.60 11.38
C PHE A 317 19.22 -24.41 11.11
N HIS A 318 19.91 -23.88 12.11
CA HIS A 318 20.66 -22.64 12.09
C HIS A 318 22.16 -22.81 11.98
N THR A 319 22.65 -24.07 12.07
CA THR A 319 24.06 -24.41 12.00
C THR A 319 24.60 -24.24 10.60
N ARG A 320 25.71 -23.49 10.44
CA ARG A 320 26.38 -23.30 9.16
C ARG A 320 27.28 -24.52 8.86
N PHE A 321 27.14 -25.08 7.68
CA PHE A 321 27.95 -26.20 7.18
C PHE A 321 28.29 -26.00 5.70
N VAL A 322 29.07 -26.91 5.16
CA VAL A 322 29.56 -26.85 3.79
C VAL A 322 29.05 -28.07 3.02
N ILE A 323 28.52 -27.84 1.82
CA ILE A 323 28.04 -28.88 0.92
C ILE A 323 28.51 -28.59 -0.50
N PRO A 324 28.86 -29.61 -1.31
CA PRO A 324 29.20 -29.42 -2.71
C PRO A 324 27.99 -28.86 -3.50
N GLY A 325 28.24 -27.92 -4.39
CA GLY A 325 27.14 -27.26 -5.14
C GLY A 325 26.31 -28.25 -5.97
N HIS A 326 26.94 -29.33 -6.53
CA HIS A 326 26.21 -30.34 -7.30
C HIS A 326 25.18 -31.14 -6.47
N ALA A 327 25.33 -31.19 -5.15
CA ALA A 327 24.42 -31.92 -4.27
C ALA A 327 23.10 -31.16 -4.00
N ILE A 328 23.04 -29.86 -4.30
CA ILE A 328 21.86 -29.01 -4.03
C ILE A 328 20.81 -29.10 -5.13
N GLY A 329 21.19 -29.48 -6.36
CA GLY A 329 20.26 -29.68 -7.49
C GLY A 329 19.64 -28.39 -8.08
N LYS A 330 20.01 -27.20 -7.61
CA LYS A 330 19.50 -25.91 -8.10
C LYS A 330 20.59 -25.08 -8.80
N PRO A 331 20.24 -24.20 -9.75
CA PRO A 331 21.20 -23.26 -10.32
C PRO A 331 21.62 -22.20 -9.29
N PHE A 332 22.86 -21.75 -9.39
CA PHE A 332 23.42 -20.68 -8.57
C PHE A 332 23.46 -19.34 -9.30
N VAL A 333 23.27 -19.35 -10.61
CA VAL A 333 23.19 -18.16 -11.45
C VAL A 333 21.90 -18.20 -12.23
N GLN A 334 21.24 -17.05 -12.38
CA GLN A 334 20.02 -16.96 -13.17
C GLN A 334 20.32 -17.22 -14.63
N LEU A 335 19.78 -18.29 -15.17
CA LEU A 335 19.90 -18.69 -16.56
C LEU A 335 18.68 -18.21 -17.35
N ASN A 336 18.92 -17.44 -18.40
CA ASN A 336 17.89 -17.00 -19.33
C ASN A 336 18.43 -17.18 -20.75
N GLU A 337 17.84 -18.06 -21.53
CA GLU A 337 18.26 -18.35 -22.91
C GLU A 337 18.28 -17.14 -23.86
N LYS A 338 17.50 -16.11 -23.50
CA LYS A 338 17.45 -14.85 -24.27
C LYS A 338 18.54 -13.84 -23.89
N ASP A 339 19.34 -14.12 -22.87
CA ASP A 339 20.40 -13.24 -22.41
C ASP A 339 21.64 -13.36 -23.33
N PRO A 340 22.20 -12.26 -23.88
CA PRO A 340 23.44 -12.30 -24.67
C PRO A 340 24.64 -12.94 -23.95
N LYS A 341 24.61 -12.97 -22.61
CA LYS A 341 25.65 -13.57 -21.74
C LYS A 341 25.30 -14.98 -21.25
N TYR A 342 24.36 -15.65 -21.90
CA TYR A 342 23.90 -16.97 -21.44
C TYR A 342 25.04 -17.99 -21.29
N GLU A 343 25.97 -18.08 -22.27
CA GLU A 343 27.08 -19.02 -22.23
C GLU A 343 28.08 -18.75 -21.09
N GLU A 344 28.37 -17.47 -20.80
CA GLU A 344 29.23 -17.09 -19.67
C GLU A 344 28.56 -17.46 -18.33
N LYS A 345 27.28 -17.16 -18.18
CA LYS A 345 26.50 -17.51 -17.00
C LYS A 345 26.38 -19.01 -16.83
N TYR A 346 26.19 -19.75 -17.89
CA TYR A 346 26.13 -21.22 -17.86
C TYR A 346 27.46 -21.83 -17.39
N ARG A 347 28.61 -21.35 -17.93
CA ARG A 347 29.93 -21.79 -17.48
C ARG A 347 30.16 -21.50 -16.00
N LEU A 348 29.85 -20.28 -15.58
CA LEU A 348 29.97 -19.91 -14.18
C LEU A 348 29.11 -20.80 -13.27
N ASN A 349 27.88 -21.10 -13.67
CA ASN A 349 27.01 -21.99 -12.91
C ASN A 349 27.60 -23.40 -12.79
N GLU A 350 28.20 -23.95 -13.86
CA GLU A 350 28.86 -25.27 -13.82
C GLU A 350 30.14 -25.29 -12.97
N GLU A 351 30.90 -24.17 -12.99
CA GLU A 351 32.06 -24.00 -12.09
C GLU A 351 31.63 -23.97 -10.62
N LEU A 352 30.57 -23.18 -10.29
CA LEU A 352 30.05 -23.09 -8.92
C LEU A 352 29.47 -24.41 -8.41
N LYS A 353 28.90 -25.25 -9.28
CA LYS A 353 28.46 -26.61 -8.90
C LYS A 353 29.61 -27.52 -8.45
N GLN A 354 30.83 -27.24 -8.88
CA GLN A 354 32.01 -27.99 -8.44
C GLN A 354 32.63 -27.47 -7.16
N GLU A 355 32.31 -26.26 -6.74
CA GLU A 355 32.77 -25.65 -5.50
C GLU A 355 31.88 -26.04 -4.30
N TYR A 356 32.32 -25.69 -3.10
CA TYR A 356 31.57 -25.93 -1.87
C TYR A 356 30.80 -24.70 -1.45
N LEU A 357 29.51 -24.85 -1.16
CA LEU A 357 28.63 -23.75 -0.68
C LEU A 357 28.51 -23.76 0.85
N ILE A 358 28.63 -22.60 1.47
CA ILE A 358 28.31 -22.38 2.88
C ILE A 358 26.80 -22.11 2.97
N THR A 359 26.07 -22.94 3.70
CA THR A 359 24.62 -22.79 3.91
C THR A 359 24.17 -23.39 5.25
N THR A 360 22.88 -23.37 5.52
CA THR A 360 22.22 -24.00 6.66
C THR A 360 21.12 -24.94 6.21
N TYR A 361 20.77 -25.92 7.05
CA TYR A 361 19.71 -26.87 6.73
C TYR A 361 18.35 -26.18 6.55
N GLY A 362 18.07 -25.15 7.37
CA GLY A 362 16.85 -24.36 7.22
C GLY A 362 16.74 -23.64 5.87
N LYS A 363 17.85 -23.11 5.33
CA LYS A 363 17.87 -22.48 4.00
C LYS A 363 17.70 -23.53 2.87
N MET A 364 18.24 -24.74 3.03
CA MET A 364 18.01 -25.82 2.07
C MET A 364 16.51 -26.14 1.98
N ILE A 365 15.85 -26.33 3.11
CA ILE A 365 14.39 -26.58 3.17
C ILE A 365 13.61 -25.41 2.56
N PHE A 366 13.98 -24.16 2.88
CA PHE A 366 13.32 -22.98 2.32
C PHE A 366 13.42 -22.92 0.79
N ASN A 367 14.57 -23.28 0.22
CA ASN A 367 14.77 -23.29 -1.24
C ASN A 367 13.93 -24.34 -1.98
N GLN A 368 13.41 -25.37 -1.30
CA GLN A 368 12.49 -26.37 -1.90
C GLN A 368 11.12 -25.77 -2.24
N VAL A 369 10.80 -24.58 -1.71
CA VAL A 369 9.56 -23.85 -2.04
C VAL A 369 9.55 -23.35 -3.48
N PHE A 370 10.72 -22.91 -3.98
CA PHE A 370 10.86 -22.34 -5.32
C PHE A 370 10.89 -23.38 -6.43
N PRO A 371 10.53 -23.03 -7.67
CA PRO A 371 10.70 -23.89 -8.84
C PRO A 371 12.14 -24.38 -9.00
N GLU A 372 12.35 -25.51 -9.67
CA GLU A 372 13.68 -26.10 -9.86
C GLU A 372 14.63 -25.19 -10.64
N GLU A 373 14.12 -24.44 -11.59
CA GLU A 373 14.87 -23.49 -12.42
C GLU A 373 15.23 -22.17 -11.68
N PHE A 374 14.66 -21.95 -10.50
CA PHE A 374 14.91 -20.74 -9.72
C PHE A 374 16.25 -20.84 -8.98
N VAL A 375 16.98 -19.73 -8.94
CA VAL A 375 18.29 -19.64 -8.28
C VAL A 375 18.24 -19.98 -6.80
N TYR A 376 19.33 -20.57 -6.28
CA TYR A 376 19.47 -20.85 -4.85
C TYR A 376 19.59 -19.56 -4.05
N VAL A 377 18.68 -19.35 -3.11
CA VAL A 377 18.61 -18.14 -2.28
C VAL A 377 19.34 -18.39 -0.97
N ASN A 378 20.50 -17.76 -0.78
CA ASN A 378 21.30 -17.84 0.43
C ASN A 378 21.31 -16.53 1.24
N GLU A 379 21.05 -15.39 0.58
CA GLU A 379 21.06 -14.04 1.16
C GLU A 379 19.76 -13.28 0.81
N PRO A 380 19.18 -12.46 1.72
CA PRO A 380 17.94 -11.73 1.48
C PRO A 380 18.16 -10.42 0.67
N THR A 381 18.97 -10.52 -0.39
CA THR A 381 19.26 -9.38 -1.28
C THR A 381 18.55 -9.54 -2.61
N ARG A 382 18.27 -8.40 -3.27
CA ARG A 382 17.67 -8.40 -4.60
C ARG A 382 18.61 -9.05 -5.62
N GLU A 383 19.91 -8.78 -5.48
CA GLU A 383 20.96 -9.34 -6.36
C GLU A 383 20.94 -10.87 -6.35
N ASN A 384 20.81 -11.50 -5.16
CA ASN A 384 20.71 -12.96 -5.07
C ASN A 384 19.46 -13.50 -5.79
N LEU A 385 18.34 -12.77 -5.78
CA LEU A 385 17.09 -13.20 -6.44
C LEU A 385 17.14 -13.03 -7.96
N THR A 386 17.85 -12.01 -8.47
CA THR A 386 17.85 -11.64 -9.89
C THR A 386 19.08 -12.10 -10.66
N GLU A 387 20.24 -12.13 -10.04
CA GLU A 387 21.52 -12.47 -10.69
C GLU A 387 22.02 -13.86 -10.30
N GLY A 388 22.00 -14.15 -9.00
CA GLY A 388 22.44 -15.44 -8.49
C GLY A 388 23.01 -15.39 -7.07
N THR A 389 23.44 -16.53 -6.58
CA THR A 389 24.06 -16.65 -5.24
C THR A 389 25.40 -15.95 -5.21
N PRO A 390 25.66 -15.04 -4.24
CA PRO A 390 26.93 -14.31 -4.19
C PRO A 390 28.16 -15.23 -4.03
N LEU A 391 29.23 -14.95 -4.79
CA LEU A 391 30.46 -15.73 -4.83
C LEU A 391 31.17 -15.86 -3.46
N LYS A 392 30.92 -14.93 -2.54
CA LYS A 392 31.50 -14.94 -1.18
C LYS A 392 31.12 -16.16 -0.33
N TYR A 393 30.07 -16.89 -0.71
CA TYR A 393 29.63 -18.11 -0.01
C TYR A 393 30.22 -19.40 -0.60
N PHE A 394 30.98 -19.28 -1.69
CA PHE A 394 31.63 -20.45 -2.30
C PHE A 394 33.08 -20.60 -1.87
N ILE A 395 33.48 -21.84 -1.55
CA ILE A 395 34.81 -22.19 -1.12
C ILE A 395 35.42 -23.10 -2.16
N LYS A 396 36.63 -22.78 -2.65
CA LYS A 396 37.36 -23.59 -3.59
C LYS A 396 37.88 -24.84 -2.90
N ARG A 397 37.96 -25.96 -3.67
CA ARG A 397 38.51 -27.21 -3.18
C ARG A 397 39.94 -27.02 -2.67
N GLY A 398 40.24 -27.57 -1.50
CA GLY A 398 41.56 -27.50 -0.87
C GLY A 398 41.79 -26.35 0.10
N GLN A 399 40.84 -25.44 0.29
CA GLN A 399 40.92 -24.37 1.31
C GLN A 399 40.41 -24.86 2.66
N ASN A 400 40.91 -24.26 3.74
CA ASN A 400 40.46 -24.55 5.11
C ASN A 400 39.07 -23.92 5.35
N TYR A 401 38.03 -24.70 5.14
CA TYR A 401 36.63 -24.25 5.24
C TYR A 401 36.24 -23.85 6.67
N LYS A 402 36.83 -24.44 7.72
CA LYS A 402 36.51 -24.08 9.11
C LYS A 402 36.90 -22.63 9.44
N GLU A 403 38.07 -22.20 8.98
CA GLU A 403 38.53 -20.81 9.21
C GLU A 403 37.69 -19.81 8.39
N ILE A 404 37.35 -20.18 7.16
CA ILE A 404 36.55 -19.32 6.30
C ILE A 404 35.14 -19.10 6.88
N ILE A 405 34.48 -20.16 7.35
CA ILE A 405 33.16 -20.05 7.99
C ILE A 405 33.23 -19.22 9.27
N LYS A 406 34.25 -19.43 10.11
CA LYS A 406 34.46 -18.67 11.36
C LYS A 406 34.58 -17.17 11.12
N ASN A 407 35.20 -16.78 10.01
CA ASN A 407 35.39 -15.37 9.63
C ASN A 407 34.26 -14.79 8.78
N ALA A 408 33.38 -15.64 8.21
CA ALA A 408 32.27 -15.19 7.39
C ALA A 408 31.19 -14.49 8.26
N PRO A 409 30.69 -13.32 7.87
CA PRO A 409 29.63 -12.64 8.61
C PRO A 409 28.33 -13.47 8.56
N LEU A 410 27.54 -13.37 9.64
CA LEU A 410 26.19 -13.98 9.68
C LEU A 410 25.28 -13.25 8.70
N VAL A 411 24.50 -14.03 7.97
CA VAL A 411 23.51 -13.52 7.01
C VAL A 411 22.24 -13.09 7.77
N GLU A 412 21.65 -11.97 7.34
CA GLU A 412 20.34 -11.55 7.89
C GLU A 412 19.25 -12.55 7.53
N PRO A 413 18.30 -12.82 8.45
CA PRO A 413 17.18 -13.73 8.17
C PRO A 413 16.19 -13.14 7.17
N PHE A 414 15.36 -14.01 6.58
CA PHE A 414 14.40 -13.65 5.52
C PHE A 414 13.17 -12.96 6.10
N LYS A 415 13.07 -11.65 5.85
CA LYS A 415 11.99 -10.78 6.31
C LYS A 415 10.82 -10.74 5.32
N LYS A 416 9.68 -10.18 5.73
CA LYS A 416 8.51 -10.00 4.88
C LYS A 416 8.82 -9.33 3.53
N SER A 417 9.69 -8.34 3.51
CA SER A 417 10.09 -7.63 2.29
C SER A 417 10.79 -8.57 1.28
N MET A 418 11.66 -9.43 1.78
CA MET A 418 12.35 -10.42 0.96
C MET A 418 11.38 -11.47 0.39
N LEU A 419 10.44 -11.98 1.21
CA LEU A 419 9.42 -12.92 0.76
C LEU A 419 8.54 -12.30 -0.34
N SER A 420 8.16 -11.04 -0.19
CA SER A 420 7.42 -10.31 -1.23
C SER A 420 8.22 -10.11 -2.51
N MET A 421 9.52 -9.79 -2.41
CA MET A 421 10.41 -9.69 -3.58
C MET A 421 10.57 -11.03 -4.29
N SER A 422 10.73 -12.13 -3.54
CA SER A 422 10.86 -13.47 -4.13
C SER A 422 9.60 -13.88 -4.90
N ILE A 423 8.41 -13.58 -4.37
CA ILE A 423 7.14 -13.83 -5.06
C ILE A 423 7.06 -13.03 -6.37
N SER A 424 7.44 -11.74 -6.34
CA SER A 424 7.48 -10.90 -7.54
C SER A 424 8.42 -11.46 -8.60
N GLU A 425 9.59 -11.97 -8.19
CA GLU A 425 10.58 -12.53 -9.10
C GLU A 425 10.14 -13.87 -9.68
N VAL A 426 9.56 -14.76 -8.87
CA VAL A 426 8.97 -16.02 -9.36
C VAL A 426 7.84 -15.73 -10.35
N PHE A 427 6.99 -14.74 -10.08
CA PHE A 427 5.93 -14.32 -11.01
C PHE A 427 6.49 -13.83 -12.34
N ARG A 428 7.58 -13.08 -12.32
CA ARG A 428 8.22 -12.56 -13.53
C ARG A 428 8.79 -13.67 -14.40
N GLN A 429 9.42 -14.68 -13.77
CA GLN A 429 10.08 -15.77 -14.48
C GLN A 429 9.11 -16.88 -14.94
N SER A 430 8.25 -17.34 -14.03
CA SER A 430 7.44 -18.54 -14.22
C SER A 430 5.93 -18.28 -14.38
N LYS A 431 5.53 -16.99 -14.39
CA LYS A 431 4.12 -16.57 -14.50
C LYS A 431 3.21 -17.15 -13.39
N LEU A 432 1.91 -17.29 -13.66
CA LEU A 432 0.86 -17.57 -12.66
C LEU A 432 0.92 -18.97 -12.02
N ALA A 433 1.14 -20.03 -12.83
CA ALA A 433 0.97 -21.41 -12.37
C ALA A 433 1.97 -21.79 -11.27
N GLU A 434 3.25 -21.56 -11.52
CA GLU A 434 4.30 -21.88 -10.55
C GLU A 434 4.30 -20.94 -9.35
N THR A 435 3.88 -19.66 -9.54
CA THR A 435 3.76 -18.71 -8.43
C THR A 435 2.68 -19.16 -7.45
N SER A 436 1.55 -19.67 -7.92
CA SER A 436 0.49 -20.16 -7.03
C SER A 436 0.94 -21.37 -6.21
N LYS A 437 1.69 -22.32 -6.83
CA LYS A 437 2.28 -23.46 -6.11
C LYS A 437 3.32 -23.02 -5.08
N THR A 438 4.17 -22.05 -5.44
CA THR A 438 5.17 -21.47 -4.55
C THR A 438 4.53 -20.81 -3.33
N LEU A 439 3.43 -20.06 -3.53
CA LEU A 439 2.67 -19.43 -2.44
C LEU A 439 2.10 -20.46 -1.48
N ASP A 440 1.48 -21.55 -1.99
CA ASP A 440 0.94 -22.62 -1.17
C ASP A 440 2.03 -23.35 -0.38
N LYS A 441 3.16 -23.69 -1.03
CA LYS A 441 4.32 -24.31 -0.35
C LYS A 441 4.90 -23.37 0.72
N MET A 442 5.03 -22.06 0.44
CA MET A 442 5.54 -21.06 1.38
C MET A 442 4.63 -20.91 2.60
N LYS A 443 3.30 -20.96 2.39
CA LYS A 443 2.30 -20.98 3.46
C LYS A 443 2.45 -22.24 4.34
N ASP A 444 2.47 -23.41 3.73
CA ASP A 444 2.54 -24.69 4.44
C ASP A 444 3.85 -24.81 5.24
N LEU A 445 4.97 -24.39 4.64
CA LEU A 445 6.28 -24.33 5.29
C LEU A 445 6.26 -23.37 6.48
N GLY A 446 5.74 -22.16 6.28
CA GLY A 446 5.64 -21.14 7.33
C GLY A 446 4.86 -21.62 8.55
N PHE A 447 3.70 -22.23 8.37
CA PHE A 447 2.90 -22.76 9.47
C PHE A 447 3.59 -23.95 10.17
N LYS A 448 4.18 -24.88 9.42
CA LYS A 448 4.90 -26.03 9.99
C LYS A 448 6.05 -25.56 10.89
N TYR A 449 6.89 -24.66 10.39
CA TYR A 449 8.08 -24.24 11.13
C TYR A 449 7.80 -23.18 12.20
N SER A 450 6.73 -22.44 12.10
CA SER A 450 6.24 -21.61 13.21
C SER A 450 5.80 -22.48 14.41
N THR A 451 5.15 -23.60 14.14
CA THR A 451 4.76 -24.58 15.18
C THR A 451 6.00 -25.25 15.82
N ILE A 452 6.96 -25.68 14.99
CA ILE A 452 8.21 -26.33 15.48
C ILE A 452 9.06 -25.34 16.29
N ALA A 453 9.10 -24.07 15.89
CA ALA A 453 9.86 -23.03 16.59
C ALA A 453 9.36 -22.77 18.02
N GLY A 454 8.10 -23.08 18.34
CA GLY A 454 7.54 -22.97 19.69
C GLY A 454 7.63 -21.55 20.24
N ILE A 455 7.34 -20.53 19.41
CA ILE A 455 7.49 -19.12 19.76
C ILE A 455 6.53 -18.76 20.89
N THR A 456 7.09 -18.32 22.00
CA THR A 456 6.36 -17.90 23.21
C THR A 456 6.80 -16.50 23.63
N VAL A 457 5.92 -15.76 24.31
CA VAL A 457 6.18 -14.39 24.76
C VAL A 457 5.98 -14.29 26.26
N SER A 458 6.95 -13.68 26.94
CA SER A 458 6.91 -13.35 28.36
C SER A 458 7.05 -11.84 28.55
N ALA A 459 6.54 -11.33 29.68
CA ALA A 459 6.77 -9.94 30.08
C ALA A 459 8.28 -9.65 30.29
N PHE A 460 9.10 -10.64 30.61
CA PHE A 460 10.54 -10.52 30.82
C PHE A 460 11.34 -10.42 29.51
N ASP A 461 10.73 -10.74 28.36
CA ASP A 461 11.36 -10.60 27.04
C ASP A 461 11.45 -9.14 26.61
N VAL A 462 10.69 -8.23 27.25
CA VAL A 462 10.73 -6.80 27.01
C VAL A 462 11.88 -6.17 27.79
N VAL A 463 12.96 -5.84 27.11
CA VAL A 463 14.17 -5.32 27.74
C VAL A 463 14.13 -3.79 27.75
N VAL A 464 14.21 -3.19 28.95
CA VAL A 464 14.34 -1.74 29.15
C VAL A 464 15.79 -1.30 28.92
N ALA A 465 15.97 -0.21 28.17
CA ALA A 465 17.31 0.35 27.94
C ALA A 465 17.84 1.06 29.19
N GLN A 466 19.07 0.73 29.63
CA GLN A 466 19.70 1.34 30.79
C GLN A 466 19.99 2.84 30.60
N GLU A 467 20.22 3.27 29.37
CA GLU A 467 20.49 4.65 28.98
C GLU A 467 19.24 5.57 28.99
N LYS A 468 18.04 5.01 29.21
CA LYS A 468 16.78 5.75 29.21
C LYS A 468 16.76 6.93 30.15
N ASP A 469 17.14 6.71 31.43
CA ASP A 469 17.07 7.72 32.46
C ASP A 469 18.06 8.88 32.21
N GLU A 470 19.22 8.58 31.66
CA GLU A 470 20.22 9.58 31.29
C GLU A 470 19.71 10.47 30.13
N ILE A 471 19.07 9.88 29.11
CA ILE A 471 18.52 10.62 27.98
C ILE A 471 17.39 11.54 28.46
N ILE A 472 16.51 11.04 29.31
CA ILE A 472 15.41 11.82 29.89
C ILE A 472 15.93 12.97 30.74
N ALA A 473 16.95 12.75 31.58
CA ALA A 473 17.55 13.79 32.42
C ALA A 473 18.18 14.92 31.59
N LYS A 474 18.91 14.59 30.53
CA LYS A 474 19.47 15.57 29.57
C LYS A 474 18.39 16.39 28.89
N ALA A 475 17.29 15.73 28.45
CA ALA A 475 16.16 16.42 27.83
C ALA A 475 15.49 17.39 28.83
N GLU A 476 15.29 16.99 30.09
CA GLU A 476 14.72 17.84 31.14
C GLU A 476 15.57 19.07 31.42
N GLU A 477 16.89 18.93 31.47
CA GLU A 477 17.80 20.04 31.66
C GLU A 477 17.69 21.07 30.54
N THR A 478 17.60 20.60 29.30
CA THR A 478 17.41 21.46 28.12
C THR A 478 16.05 22.18 28.15
N VAL A 479 14.99 21.48 28.52
CA VAL A 479 13.65 22.07 28.70
C VAL A 479 13.62 23.10 29.81
N LYS A 480 14.34 22.86 30.94
CA LYS A 480 14.49 23.85 32.02
C LYS A 480 15.16 25.12 31.53
N LYS A 481 16.19 25.01 30.67
CA LYS A 481 16.85 26.18 30.04
C LYS A 481 15.87 27.01 29.18
N TYR A 482 15.09 26.36 28.33
CA TYR A 482 14.06 27.07 27.50
C TYR A 482 12.96 27.70 28.35
N ASN A 483 12.53 27.06 29.43
CA ASN A 483 11.56 27.66 30.37
C ASN A 483 12.14 28.89 31.09
N GLN A 484 13.44 28.92 31.43
CA GLN A 484 14.13 30.09 32.00
C GLN A 484 14.21 31.22 30.97
N MET A 485 14.57 30.94 29.72
CA MET A 485 14.60 31.94 28.63
C MET A 485 13.21 32.59 28.42
N TYR A 486 12.16 31.78 28.43
CA TYR A 486 10.77 32.27 28.33
C TYR A 486 10.39 33.18 29.54
N ARG A 487 10.76 32.76 30.78
CA ARG A 487 10.51 33.58 32.00
C ARG A 487 11.26 34.91 31.99
N ARG A 488 12.46 34.94 31.35
CA ARG A 488 13.25 36.16 31.16
C ARG A 488 12.75 37.06 30.03
N GLY A 489 11.76 36.64 29.29
CA GLY A 489 11.16 37.40 28.16
C GLY A 489 12.00 37.37 26.88
N THR A 490 13.03 36.54 26.77
CA THR A 490 13.93 36.39 25.60
C THR A 490 13.36 35.49 24.52
N MET A 491 12.26 34.78 24.77
CA MET A 491 11.64 33.81 23.85
C MET A 491 10.13 33.94 23.87
N LEU A 492 9.49 33.82 22.70
CA LEU A 492 8.02 33.80 22.57
C LEU A 492 7.44 32.47 23.01
N ARG A 493 6.17 32.46 23.47
CA ARG A 493 5.47 31.24 23.90
C ARG A 493 5.40 30.17 22.80
N ALA A 494 5.10 30.57 21.58
CA ALA A 494 5.00 29.66 20.43
C ALA A 494 6.36 29.01 20.11
N GLU A 495 7.44 29.80 20.17
CA GLU A 495 8.80 29.35 19.95
C GLU A 495 9.25 28.38 21.05
N LYS A 496 8.98 28.72 22.32
CA LYS A 496 9.23 27.81 23.44
C LYS A 496 8.54 26.45 23.25
N THR A 497 7.22 26.48 22.92
CA THR A 497 6.46 25.24 22.70
C THR A 497 7.07 24.39 21.59
N ARG A 498 7.45 25.02 20.48
CA ARG A 498 8.12 24.31 19.35
C ARG A 498 9.42 23.67 19.78
N MET A 499 10.31 24.43 20.44
CA MET A 499 11.60 23.94 20.90
C MET A 499 11.48 22.80 21.92
N VAL A 500 10.51 22.88 22.84
CA VAL A 500 10.25 21.83 23.83
C VAL A 500 9.75 20.54 23.14
N ILE A 501 8.88 20.65 22.16
CA ILE A 501 8.38 19.53 21.37
C ILE A 501 9.54 18.86 20.61
N ASP A 502 10.43 19.63 20.00
CA ASP A 502 11.58 19.11 19.26
C ASP A 502 12.57 18.37 20.16
N VAL A 503 12.83 18.87 21.38
CA VAL A 503 13.68 18.18 22.35
C VAL A 503 13.12 16.82 22.73
N TRP A 504 11.81 16.73 23.04
CA TRP A 504 11.18 15.47 23.40
C TRP A 504 11.06 14.49 22.24
N ASN A 505 10.84 14.97 21.02
CA ASN A 505 10.87 14.13 19.84
C ASN A 505 12.26 13.53 19.59
N THR A 506 13.32 14.31 19.80
CA THR A 506 14.70 13.85 19.68
C THR A 506 15.02 12.82 20.75
N ALA A 507 14.65 13.09 22.01
CA ALA A 507 14.83 12.16 23.11
C ALA A 507 14.13 10.81 22.86
N THR A 508 12.89 10.84 22.35
CA THR A 508 12.14 9.62 22.00
C THR A 508 12.83 8.81 20.92
N LYS A 509 13.37 9.47 19.87
CA LYS A 509 14.14 8.79 18.80
C LYS A 509 15.46 8.18 19.32
N ASP A 510 16.12 8.83 20.24
CA ASP A 510 17.38 8.32 20.80
C ASP A 510 17.13 7.12 21.73
N ILE A 511 16.04 7.15 22.50
CA ILE A 511 15.59 5.98 23.28
C ILE A 511 15.21 4.82 22.34
N GLU A 512 14.52 5.09 21.24
CA GLU A 512 14.19 4.06 20.23
C GLU A 512 15.45 3.40 19.66
N LYS A 513 16.48 4.19 19.32
CA LYS A 513 17.75 3.66 18.81
C LYS A 513 18.48 2.79 19.85
N SER A 514 18.48 3.22 21.12
CA SER A 514 19.09 2.47 22.22
C SER A 514 18.39 1.12 22.44
N ILE A 515 17.06 1.11 22.50
CA ILE A 515 16.27 -0.12 22.63
C ILE A 515 16.55 -1.05 21.45
N LYS A 516 16.52 -0.53 20.22
CA LYS A 516 16.75 -1.33 19.01
C LYS A 516 18.15 -1.96 18.98
N LYS A 517 19.18 -1.21 19.44
CA LYS A 517 20.54 -1.73 19.56
C LYS A 517 20.60 -2.90 20.54
N LYS A 518 20.02 -2.73 21.74
CA LYS A 518 20.03 -3.75 22.78
C LYS A 518 19.23 -5.00 22.38
N MET A 519 18.07 -4.81 21.75
CA MET A 519 17.28 -5.94 21.24
C MET A 519 17.98 -6.69 20.10
N LYS A 520 18.81 -5.98 19.30
CA LYS A 520 19.58 -6.61 18.23
C LYS A 520 20.71 -7.51 18.75
N GLU A 521 21.23 -7.26 19.93
CA GLU A 521 22.23 -8.12 20.61
C GLU A 521 21.66 -9.51 20.92
N ASP A 522 20.34 -9.58 21.26
CA ASP A 522 19.61 -10.83 21.54
C ASP A 522 18.68 -11.27 20.39
N ALA A 523 18.94 -10.81 19.18
CA ALA A 523 18.02 -10.91 18.04
C ALA A 523 17.56 -12.34 17.70
N THR A 524 18.40 -13.34 17.92
CA THR A 524 18.11 -14.73 17.57
C THR A 524 17.28 -15.48 18.60
N ARG A 525 16.97 -14.86 19.73
CA ARG A 525 16.35 -15.52 20.90
C ARG A 525 15.21 -14.75 21.52
N ASN A 526 15.18 -13.42 21.35
CA ASN A 526 14.04 -12.61 21.78
C ASN A 526 12.90 -12.75 20.79
N HIS A 527 11.87 -13.52 21.14
CA HIS A 527 10.73 -13.80 20.28
C HIS A 527 9.92 -12.54 19.94
N ILE A 528 9.84 -11.56 20.83
CA ILE A 528 9.18 -10.28 20.57
C ILE A 528 9.94 -9.51 19.47
N PHE A 529 11.28 -9.48 19.56
CA PHE A 529 12.12 -8.88 18.53
C PHE A 529 11.97 -9.61 17.20
N MET A 530 11.95 -10.96 17.19
CA MET A 530 11.74 -11.75 15.99
C MET A 530 10.43 -11.39 15.30
N MET A 531 9.33 -11.19 16.05
CA MET A 531 8.03 -10.81 15.50
C MET A 531 8.06 -9.45 14.79
N ALA A 532 8.79 -8.49 15.33
CA ALA A 532 8.88 -7.16 14.73
C ALA A 532 9.94 -7.08 13.62
N ASP A 533 11.12 -7.67 13.81
CA ASP A 533 12.18 -7.65 12.79
C ASP A 533 11.80 -8.42 11.53
N SER A 534 11.08 -9.53 11.68
CA SER A 534 10.53 -10.29 10.55
C SER A 534 9.47 -9.51 9.77
N GLY A 535 8.82 -8.52 10.37
CA GLY A 535 7.68 -7.80 9.81
C GLY A 535 6.35 -8.56 9.95
N ALA A 536 6.30 -9.59 10.80
CA ALA A 536 5.08 -10.35 11.06
C ALA A 536 4.07 -9.54 11.87
N ARG A 537 4.50 -8.95 12.98
CA ARG A 537 3.65 -8.13 13.85
C ARG A 537 4.49 -7.17 14.69
N GLY A 538 3.97 -5.96 14.88
CA GLY A 538 4.64 -4.93 15.67
C GLY A 538 5.54 -4.01 14.85
N SER A 539 5.90 -2.87 15.46
CA SER A 539 6.80 -1.86 14.89
C SER A 539 7.77 -1.35 15.96
N SER A 540 8.83 -0.68 15.56
CA SER A 540 9.79 -0.07 16.52
C SER A 540 9.09 0.91 17.47
N SER A 541 8.09 1.65 17.02
CA SER A 541 7.33 2.57 17.87
C SER A 541 6.53 1.85 18.96
N ASN A 542 6.03 0.62 18.71
CA ASN A 542 5.37 -0.19 19.74
C ASN A 542 6.36 -0.58 20.85
N PHE A 543 7.59 -0.95 20.50
CA PHE A 543 8.63 -1.25 21.49
C PHE A 543 9.02 -0.04 22.30
N THR A 544 9.13 1.13 21.67
CA THR A 544 9.44 2.36 22.38
C THR A 544 8.37 2.68 23.42
N GLN A 545 7.10 2.42 23.13
CA GLN A 545 6.01 2.58 24.11
C GLN A 545 6.02 1.49 25.19
N LEU A 546 6.42 0.26 24.85
CA LEU A 546 6.48 -0.85 25.81
C LEU A 546 7.65 -0.72 26.80
N ALA A 547 8.86 -0.42 26.31
CA ALA A 547 10.12 -0.50 27.05
C ALA A 547 10.85 0.84 27.25
N GLY A 548 10.46 1.88 26.53
CA GLY A 548 11.11 3.19 26.58
C GLY A 548 10.25 4.26 27.23
N MET A 549 9.75 5.18 26.43
CA MET A 549 8.76 6.19 26.87
C MET A 549 7.63 6.30 25.85
N ARG A 550 6.45 6.64 26.35
CA ARG A 550 5.29 6.81 25.47
C ARG A 550 5.39 8.07 24.61
N GLY A 551 6.05 9.11 25.10
CA GLY A 551 6.33 10.35 24.37
C GLY A 551 5.22 11.40 24.47
N LEU A 552 5.20 12.30 23.46
CA LEU A 552 4.24 13.40 23.41
C LEU A 552 2.85 12.92 22.99
N MET A 553 1.83 13.38 23.69
CA MET A 553 0.44 13.04 23.41
C MET A 553 -0.28 14.20 22.69
N SER A 554 -1.28 13.89 21.87
CA SER A 554 -2.10 14.89 21.22
C SER A 554 -3.25 15.35 22.13
N LYS A 555 -3.51 16.67 22.13
CA LYS A 555 -4.71 17.26 22.74
C LYS A 555 -5.97 16.91 21.94
N PRO A 556 -7.16 17.09 22.49
CA PRO A 556 -8.41 16.93 21.74
C PRO A 556 -8.51 17.78 20.47
N ASN A 557 -7.92 19.00 20.48
CA ASN A 557 -7.87 19.90 19.33
C ASN A 557 -6.84 19.51 18.24
N GLY A 558 -6.00 18.48 18.49
CA GLY A 558 -5.01 18.00 17.56
C GLY A 558 -3.59 18.50 17.77
N GLU A 559 -3.39 19.52 18.59
CA GLU A 559 -2.05 20.02 18.93
C GLU A 559 -1.30 19.03 19.82
N SER A 560 0.02 19.03 19.76
CA SER A 560 0.87 18.27 20.68
C SER A 560 0.91 18.91 22.06
N MET A 561 0.88 18.09 23.10
CA MET A 561 1.08 18.57 24.48
C MET A 561 2.55 18.84 24.75
N GLU A 562 2.88 19.90 25.50
CA GLU A 562 4.26 20.21 25.90
C GLU A 562 4.81 19.21 26.94
N ILE A 563 3.92 18.53 27.67
CA ILE A 563 4.29 17.58 28.73
C ILE A 563 4.30 16.17 28.13
N PRO A 564 5.44 15.48 28.09
CA PRO A 564 5.53 14.12 27.62
C PRO A 564 5.08 13.11 28.68
N VAL A 565 4.67 11.95 28.24
CA VAL A 565 4.51 10.76 29.08
C VAL A 565 5.87 10.04 29.11
N LYS A 566 6.57 10.12 30.24
CA LYS A 566 7.91 9.52 30.41
C LYS A 566 7.85 8.03 30.74
N GLY A 567 6.76 7.60 31.39
CA GLY A 567 6.52 6.20 31.72
C GLY A 567 6.36 5.34 30.47
N CYS A 568 6.63 4.06 30.61
CA CYS A 568 6.36 3.03 29.63
C CYS A 568 5.36 1.99 30.19
N PHE A 569 4.86 1.09 29.34
CA PHE A 569 3.84 0.13 29.77
C PHE A 569 4.38 -0.92 30.76
N ILE A 570 5.66 -1.30 30.65
CA ILE A 570 6.25 -2.32 31.53
C ILE A 570 6.56 -1.79 32.93
N GLU A 571 7.03 -0.55 33.05
CA GLU A 571 7.34 0.10 34.33
C GLU A 571 6.10 0.72 35.00
N GLY A 572 5.05 0.94 34.21
CA GLY A 572 3.84 1.64 34.59
C GLY A 572 3.91 3.15 34.37
N MET A 573 2.78 3.83 34.57
CA MET A 573 2.62 5.25 34.40
C MET A 573 1.98 5.86 35.64
N SER A 574 2.30 7.12 35.94
CA SER A 574 1.61 7.88 36.99
C SER A 574 0.14 8.15 36.61
N MET A 575 -0.71 8.45 37.61
CA MET A 575 -2.11 8.75 37.39
C MET A 575 -2.33 9.90 36.41
N SER A 576 -1.51 10.95 36.50
CA SER A 576 -1.56 12.10 35.58
C SER A 576 -1.11 11.75 34.16
N GLU A 577 -0.07 10.95 33.99
CA GLU A 577 0.38 10.47 32.69
C GLU A 577 -0.67 9.55 32.03
N PHE A 578 -1.29 8.68 32.80
CA PHE A 578 -2.39 7.86 32.30
C PHE A 578 -3.57 8.71 31.82
N PHE A 579 -3.97 9.73 32.63
CA PHE A 579 -5.05 10.64 32.21
C PHE A 579 -4.73 11.39 30.93
N ILE A 580 -3.52 11.93 30.78
CA ILE A 580 -3.05 12.58 29.53
C ILE A 580 -3.15 11.60 28.35
N SER A 581 -2.75 10.38 28.56
CA SER A 581 -2.77 9.32 27.54
C SER A 581 -4.19 9.01 27.02
N THR A 582 -5.22 9.12 27.87
CA THR A 582 -6.60 8.82 27.48
C THR A 582 -7.16 9.77 26.43
N HIS A 583 -6.73 11.03 26.43
CA HIS A 583 -7.17 12.02 25.41
C HIS A 583 -6.78 11.57 24.01
N GLY A 584 -5.53 11.18 23.82
CA GLY A 584 -5.03 10.71 22.52
C GLY A 584 -5.69 9.39 22.07
N ALA A 585 -5.88 8.44 22.99
CA ALA A 585 -6.53 7.17 22.69
C ALA A 585 -7.99 7.36 22.27
N ARG A 586 -8.77 8.17 23.01
CA ARG A 586 -10.16 8.47 22.67
C ARG A 586 -10.30 9.19 21.35
N LYS A 587 -9.42 10.17 21.08
CA LYS A 587 -9.37 10.86 19.80
C LYS A 587 -9.10 9.89 18.65
N GLY A 588 -8.11 9.01 18.81
CA GLY A 588 -7.79 7.99 17.80
C GLY A 588 -8.99 7.10 17.46
N SER A 589 -9.71 6.59 18.48
CA SER A 589 -10.91 5.77 18.28
C SER A 589 -12.03 6.54 17.55
N THR A 590 -12.27 7.80 17.94
CA THR A 590 -13.29 8.65 17.32
C THR A 590 -12.91 8.98 15.87
N ASP A 591 -11.66 9.37 15.63
CA ASP A 591 -11.17 9.69 14.29
C ASP A 591 -11.28 8.50 13.34
N THR A 592 -11.00 7.28 13.80
CA THR A 592 -11.15 6.07 12.99
C THR A 592 -12.59 5.87 12.54
N ALA A 593 -13.55 6.00 13.46
CA ALA A 593 -14.97 5.83 13.15
C ALA A 593 -15.51 6.89 12.15
N LEU A 594 -15.10 8.16 12.31
CA LEU A 594 -15.57 9.27 11.45
C LEU A 594 -14.87 9.30 10.09
N LYS A 595 -13.54 9.14 10.07
CA LYS A 595 -12.73 9.24 8.83
C LYS A 595 -12.97 8.05 7.88
N THR A 596 -13.42 6.90 8.36
CA THR A 596 -13.81 5.77 7.51
C THR A 596 -14.93 6.17 6.55
N ALA A 597 -15.94 6.90 7.04
CA ALA A 597 -17.03 7.41 6.21
C ALA A 597 -16.53 8.46 5.19
N GLU A 598 -15.61 9.35 5.60
CA GLU A 598 -15.02 10.36 4.72
C GLU A 598 -14.19 9.73 3.59
N SER A 599 -13.39 8.69 3.90
CA SER A 599 -12.63 7.94 2.92
C SER A 599 -13.54 7.23 1.91
N GLY A 600 -14.62 6.60 2.39
CA GLY A 600 -15.63 5.98 1.52
C GLY A 600 -16.31 7.00 0.60
N TYR A 601 -16.61 8.19 1.11
CA TYR A 601 -17.18 9.27 0.29
C TYR A 601 -16.18 9.85 -0.72
N LEU A 602 -14.90 9.97 -0.37
CA LEU A 602 -13.85 10.35 -1.31
C LEU A 602 -13.73 9.33 -2.46
N THR A 603 -13.68 8.03 -2.12
CA THR A 603 -13.60 6.95 -3.12
C THR A 603 -14.78 7.01 -4.09
N ARG A 604 -15.99 7.20 -3.58
CA ARG A 604 -17.17 7.36 -4.41
C ARG A 604 -17.05 8.54 -5.39
N ARG A 605 -16.62 9.72 -4.91
CA ARG A 605 -16.43 10.90 -5.77
C ARG A 605 -15.37 10.66 -6.87
N LEU A 606 -14.29 9.95 -6.52
CA LEU A 606 -13.25 9.57 -7.47
C LEU A 606 -13.79 8.61 -8.54
N VAL A 607 -14.58 7.60 -8.16
CA VAL A 607 -15.21 6.69 -9.11
C VAL A 607 -16.15 7.44 -10.04
N ASP A 608 -17.03 8.29 -9.50
CA ASP A 608 -18.02 9.02 -10.31
C ASP A 608 -17.36 10.00 -11.31
N VAL A 609 -16.18 10.56 -11.02
CA VAL A 609 -15.46 11.45 -11.93
C VAL A 609 -14.70 10.72 -13.03
N SER A 610 -14.30 9.47 -12.79
CA SER A 610 -13.41 8.74 -13.70
C SER A 610 -14.01 7.50 -14.35
N GLN A 611 -15.28 7.17 -14.07
CA GLN A 611 -15.96 5.96 -14.58
C GLN A 611 -15.95 5.81 -16.10
N ASP A 612 -15.97 6.92 -16.83
CA ASP A 612 -16.06 6.93 -18.29
C ASP A 612 -14.72 6.68 -18.99
N ILE A 613 -13.61 6.60 -18.23
CA ILE A 613 -12.28 6.41 -18.82
C ILE A 613 -11.98 4.94 -19.02
N THR A 614 -11.96 4.54 -20.29
CA THR A 614 -11.60 3.21 -20.76
C THR A 614 -10.48 3.27 -21.80
N ILE A 615 -9.82 2.16 -22.07
CA ILE A 615 -8.85 2.04 -23.17
C ILE A 615 -9.60 1.83 -24.46
N THR A 616 -9.58 2.82 -25.38
CA THR A 616 -10.40 2.81 -26.61
C THR A 616 -9.60 2.51 -27.88
N CYS A 617 -8.35 2.93 -27.97
CA CYS A 617 -7.52 2.77 -29.16
C CYS A 617 -6.08 2.37 -28.83
N ASN A 618 -5.36 1.80 -29.80
CA ASN A 618 -3.97 1.37 -29.60
C ASN A 618 -3.00 2.55 -29.49
N ASP A 619 -3.12 3.53 -30.36
CA ASP A 619 -2.26 4.71 -30.40
C ASP A 619 -3.06 5.95 -30.79
N CYS A 620 -2.91 7.04 -30.09
CA CYS A 620 -3.50 8.34 -30.43
C CYS A 620 -2.61 9.18 -31.36
N GLY A 621 -1.38 8.74 -31.68
CA GLY A 621 -0.46 9.42 -32.57
C GLY A 621 0.19 10.69 -32.01
N THR A 622 0.07 10.97 -30.70
CA THR A 622 0.64 12.18 -30.11
C THR A 622 2.17 12.13 -30.06
N ASP A 623 2.81 13.26 -30.34
CA ASP A 623 4.26 13.47 -30.19
C ASP A 623 4.61 14.08 -28.82
N LYS A 624 3.59 14.49 -28.07
CA LYS A 624 3.75 15.10 -26.75
C LYS A 624 4.10 14.06 -25.70
N GLY A 625 4.95 14.45 -24.77
CA GLY A 625 5.34 13.62 -23.62
C GLY A 625 5.60 14.50 -22.42
N MET A 626 5.66 13.89 -21.26
CA MET A 626 6.01 14.56 -20.01
C MET A 626 7.40 14.14 -19.56
N VAL A 627 8.21 15.09 -19.13
CA VAL A 627 9.52 14.82 -18.53
C VAL A 627 9.31 14.31 -17.11
N ILE A 628 9.79 13.11 -16.85
CA ILE A 628 9.74 12.46 -15.54
C ILE A 628 11.13 12.44 -14.92
N GLU A 629 11.20 12.85 -13.65
CA GLU A 629 12.40 12.94 -12.81
C GLU A 629 12.14 12.27 -11.48
N THR A 630 13.19 12.03 -10.69
CA THR A 630 13.06 11.60 -9.29
C THR A 630 12.28 12.65 -8.49
N LEU A 631 11.30 12.23 -7.72
CA LEU A 631 10.55 13.13 -6.81
C LEU A 631 11.24 13.19 -5.46
N TYR A 632 11.50 14.42 -5.00
CA TYR A 632 12.07 14.69 -3.68
C TYR A 632 11.02 15.30 -2.74
N ASN A 633 11.12 14.95 -1.45
CA ASN A 633 10.26 15.52 -0.40
C ASN A 633 10.51 17.01 -0.18
N LYS A 634 11.80 17.38 -0.11
CA LYS A 634 12.27 18.78 -0.04
C LYS A 634 13.14 19.09 -1.25
N ASP A 635 13.29 20.35 -1.58
CA ASP A 635 14.16 20.76 -2.68
C ASP A 635 15.61 20.27 -2.41
N PRO A 636 16.17 19.39 -3.26
CA PRO A 636 17.48 18.83 -3.01
C PRO A 636 18.60 19.87 -3.05
N ASN A 637 18.42 20.97 -3.76
CA ASN A 637 19.41 22.03 -3.88
C ASN A 637 19.43 22.98 -2.68
N LYS A 638 18.32 23.06 -1.93
CA LYS A 638 18.17 23.96 -0.77
C LYS A 638 18.33 23.23 0.58
N THR A 639 18.59 21.94 0.58
CA THR A 639 18.65 21.12 1.80
C THR A 639 20.04 20.48 1.95
N PRO A 640 20.73 20.60 3.09
CA PRO A 640 21.95 19.84 3.35
C PRO A 640 21.68 18.33 3.16
N ASN A 641 22.52 17.65 2.35
CA ASN A 641 22.30 16.25 1.95
C ASN A 641 20.97 16.00 1.20
N GLY A 642 20.47 16.98 0.44
CA GLY A 642 19.17 16.92 -0.25
C GLY A 642 19.04 15.78 -1.27
N PHE A 643 20.14 15.25 -1.79
CA PHE A 643 20.18 14.09 -2.69
C PHE A 643 20.29 12.74 -1.97
N SER A 644 20.23 12.72 -0.63
CA SER A 644 20.22 11.46 0.12
C SER A 644 18.96 10.63 -0.12
N LYS A 645 19.07 9.31 0.07
CA LYS A 645 17.94 8.38 -0.06
C LYS A 645 16.75 8.76 0.84
N ASP A 646 17.02 9.38 1.98
CA ASP A 646 15.97 9.80 2.93
C ASP A 646 15.09 10.94 2.40
N ASN A 647 15.59 11.74 1.46
CA ASN A 647 14.81 12.82 0.82
C ASN A 647 14.09 12.37 -0.45
N ILE A 648 14.35 11.17 -0.97
CA ILE A 648 13.68 10.66 -2.16
C ILE A 648 12.26 10.24 -1.81
N CYS A 649 11.27 10.81 -2.49
CA CYS A 649 9.87 10.42 -2.40
C CYS A 649 9.56 9.22 -3.30
N VAL A 650 9.87 9.34 -4.60
CA VAL A 650 9.69 8.27 -5.59
C VAL A 650 10.90 8.26 -6.52
N GLU A 651 11.55 7.12 -6.68
CA GLU A 651 12.68 6.95 -7.59
C GLU A 651 12.25 7.03 -9.05
N LEU A 652 13.13 7.52 -9.91
CA LEU A 652 12.90 7.59 -11.35
C LEU A 652 12.55 6.21 -11.93
N LYS A 653 13.23 5.16 -11.48
CA LYS A 653 13.00 3.78 -11.90
C LYS A 653 11.53 3.38 -11.78
N ASP A 654 10.93 3.56 -10.59
CA ASP A 654 9.54 3.18 -10.32
C ASP A 654 8.52 3.97 -11.17
N ARG A 655 8.90 5.14 -11.64
CA ARG A 655 8.02 6.04 -12.42
C ARG A 655 8.03 5.75 -13.92
N ILE A 656 9.14 5.22 -14.46
CA ILE A 656 9.31 4.97 -15.90
C ILE A 656 8.96 3.54 -16.31
N ILE A 657 9.02 2.57 -15.39
CA ILE A 657 8.69 1.16 -15.67
C ILE A 657 7.26 1.05 -16.20
N GLY A 658 7.08 0.29 -17.29
CA GLY A 658 5.78 0.03 -17.89
C GLY A 658 5.19 1.20 -18.66
N ARG A 659 6.00 2.17 -19.07
CA ARG A 659 5.60 3.28 -19.94
C ARG A 659 6.29 3.20 -21.31
N PHE A 660 5.76 3.94 -22.29
CA PHE A 660 6.37 4.09 -23.60
C PHE A 660 7.20 5.38 -23.66
N ALA A 661 8.38 5.33 -24.27
CA ALA A 661 9.22 6.51 -24.47
C ALA A 661 8.58 7.46 -25.50
N ALA A 662 8.45 8.75 -25.15
CA ALA A 662 7.98 9.77 -26.08
C ALA A 662 9.12 10.31 -26.96
N LYS A 663 10.35 10.32 -26.44
CA LYS A 663 11.58 10.68 -27.15
C LYS A 663 12.65 9.63 -26.91
N SER A 664 13.55 9.45 -27.87
CA SER A 664 14.67 8.52 -27.71
C SER A 664 15.56 8.95 -26.54
N VAL A 665 15.93 7.99 -25.69
CA VAL A 665 16.83 8.22 -24.54
C VAL A 665 18.24 7.90 -24.97
N ILE A 666 19.10 8.93 -24.99
CA ILE A 666 20.50 8.83 -25.40
C ILE A 666 21.39 9.07 -24.19
N ALA A 667 22.27 8.11 -23.89
CA ALA A 667 23.25 8.25 -22.84
C ALA A 667 24.66 8.06 -23.36
N ARG A 668 25.66 8.52 -22.61
CA ARG A 668 27.09 8.25 -22.88
C ARG A 668 27.51 7.04 -22.03
N VAL A 669 27.66 5.89 -22.70
CA VAL A 669 28.21 4.68 -22.09
C VAL A 669 29.59 4.47 -22.68
N ASP A 670 30.63 4.36 -21.86
CA ASP A 670 32.03 4.18 -22.25
C ASP A 670 32.54 5.25 -23.26
N GLY A 671 32.06 6.49 -23.11
CA GLY A 671 32.44 7.62 -23.95
C GLY A 671 31.73 7.68 -25.31
N LYS A 672 30.95 6.67 -25.71
CA LYS A 672 30.16 6.64 -26.93
C LYS A 672 28.71 7.02 -26.66
N LYS A 673 28.10 7.78 -27.57
CA LYS A 673 26.67 8.05 -27.54
C LYS A 673 25.93 6.78 -27.99
N THR A 674 25.21 6.14 -27.06
CA THR A 674 24.35 5.00 -27.34
C THR A 674 22.89 5.37 -27.09
N VAL A 675 22.02 4.91 -27.97
CA VAL A 675 20.57 5.01 -27.78
C VAL A 675 20.15 3.84 -26.89
N LEU A 676 19.68 4.13 -25.68
CA LEU A 676 19.22 3.12 -24.72
C LEU A 676 17.79 2.67 -25.01
N VAL A 677 16.95 3.60 -25.47
CA VAL A 677 15.55 3.36 -25.80
C VAL A 677 15.17 4.21 -27.00
N GLU A 678 14.52 3.65 -27.99
CA GLU A 678 14.00 4.39 -29.13
C GLU A 678 12.63 5.03 -28.80
N ARG A 679 12.24 6.02 -29.60
CA ARG A 679 10.91 6.62 -29.51
C ARG A 679 9.82 5.59 -29.78
N GLY A 680 8.82 5.52 -28.90
CA GLY A 680 7.70 4.60 -29.01
C GLY A 680 8.00 3.17 -28.54
N GLU A 681 9.17 2.93 -27.98
CA GLU A 681 9.54 1.65 -27.38
C GLU A 681 9.03 1.55 -25.94
N PHE A 682 8.68 0.32 -25.52
CA PHE A 682 8.18 0.01 -24.19
C PHE A 682 9.34 -0.17 -23.19
N ILE A 683 9.29 0.54 -22.07
CA ILE A 683 10.34 0.52 -21.05
C ILE A 683 10.07 -0.62 -20.07
N THR A 684 10.83 -1.70 -20.21
CA THR A 684 10.84 -2.82 -19.26
C THR A 684 11.68 -2.50 -18.01
N GLU A 685 11.62 -3.33 -17.00
CA GLU A 685 12.45 -3.15 -15.79
C GLU A 685 13.95 -3.22 -16.10
N GLU A 686 14.37 -4.09 -17.01
CA GLU A 686 15.76 -4.23 -17.44
C GLU A 686 16.28 -2.96 -18.16
N ILE A 687 15.45 -2.41 -19.04
CA ILE A 687 15.74 -1.16 -19.75
C ILE A 687 15.78 0.00 -18.75
N ALA A 688 14.84 0.06 -17.82
CA ALA A 688 14.83 1.07 -16.79
C ALA A 688 16.09 1.03 -15.91
N GLN A 689 16.59 -0.18 -15.58
CA GLN A 689 17.84 -0.33 -14.84
C GLN A 689 19.04 0.19 -15.65
N LYS A 690 19.14 -0.15 -16.93
CA LYS A 690 20.20 0.37 -17.84
C LYS A 690 20.18 1.90 -17.93
N ILE A 691 18.99 2.52 -17.91
CA ILE A 691 18.84 3.99 -17.92
C ILE A 691 19.42 4.60 -16.64
N ILE A 692 19.13 4.00 -15.48
CA ILE A 692 19.66 4.46 -14.18
C ILE A 692 21.16 4.26 -14.09
N ASP A 693 21.67 3.10 -14.50
CA ASP A 693 23.11 2.78 -14.46
C ASP A 693 23.91 3.70 -15.39
N ALA A 694 23.29 4.18 -16.47
CA ALA A 694 23.87 5.18 -17.38
C ALA A 694 23.82 6.62 -16.83
N GLY A 695 23.29 6.85 -15.62
CA GLY A 695 23.25 8.15 -14.95
C GLY A 695 22.26 9.16 -15.56
N VAL A 696 21.20 8.71 -16.21
CA VAL A 696 20.16 9.58 -16.78
C VAL A 696 19.23 10.05 -15.68
N GLU A 697 19.13 11.37 -15.46
CA GLU A 697 18.30 11.98 -14.41
C GLU A 697 16.86 12.22 -14.81
N SER A 698 16.57 12.35 -16.11
CA SER A 698 15.22 12.62 -16.62
C SER A 698 14.92 11.87 -17.91
N VAL A 699 13.68 11.40 -18.04
CA VAL A 699 13.20 10.67 -19.23
C VAL A 699 11.88 11.26 -19.70
N THR A 700 11.74 11.51 -21.00
CA THR A 700 10.46 11.96 -21.57
C THR A 700 9.65 10.74 -21.99
N VAL A 701 8.53 10.52 -21.30
CA VAL A 701 7.63 9.38 -21.55
C VAL A 701 6.24 9.83 -21.98
N ARG A 702 5.51 8.94 -22.62
CA ARG A 702 4.10 9.15 -22.94
C ARG A 702 3.28 9.04 -21.64
N THR A 703 2.34 9.97 -21.47
CA THR A 703 1.47 10.03 -20.29
C THR A 703 0.01 10.15 -20.68
N LEU A 704 -0.85 9.86 -19.72
CA LEU A 704 -2.29 10.01 -19.87
C LEU A 704 -2.71 11.48 -20.01
N LEU A 705 -1.97 12.40 -19.39
CA LEU A 705 -2.25 13.84 -19.41
C LEU A 705 -2.13 14.43 -20.82
N THR A 706 -1.17 13.94 -21.61
CA THR A 706 -0.90 14.40 -22.99
C THR A 706 -1.58 13.52 -24.06
N CYS A 707 -2.44 12.58 -23.67
CA CYS A 707 -3.14 11.71 -24.61
C CYS A 707 -4.22 12.46 -25.39
N ASP A 708 -4.13 12.45 -26.71
CA ASP A 708 -5.04 13.13 -27.66
C ASP A 708 -6.17 12.20 -28.15
N ALA A 709 -6.47 11.08 -27.47
CA ALA A 709 -7.60 10.22 -27.81
C ALA A 709 -8.93 10.97 -27.68
N LYS A 710 -9.83 10.78 -28.62
CA LYS A 710 -11.14 11.48 -28.68
C LYS A 710 -12.03 11.11 -27.48
N VAL A 711 -12.07 9.84 -27.15
CA VAL A 711 -12.81 9.28 -26.00
C VAL A 711 -11.86 8.35 -25.26
N GLY A 712 -11.88 8.38 -23.94
CA GLY A 712 -11.02 7.53 -23.12
C GLY A 712 -9.53 7.84 -23.27
N VAL A 713 -8.70 6.79 -23.32
CA VAL A 713 -7.24 6.85 -23.44
C VAL A 713 -6.71 5.73 -24.34
N CYS A 714 -5.50 5.89 -24.88
CA CYS A 714 -4.90 4.87 -25.73
C CYS A 714 -3.95 3.95 -24.96
N VAL A 715 -3.71 2.76 -25.51
CA VAL A 715 -2.80 1.73 -24.95
C VAL A 715 -1.40 2.29 -24.71
N LYS A 716 -0.80 2.98 -25.70
CA LYS A 716 0.58 3.50 -25.58
C LYS A 716 0.72 4.60 -24.51
N CYS A 717 -0.28 5.44 -24.29
CA CYS A 717 -0.23 6.46 -23.26
C CYS A 717 -0.43 5.89 -21.86
N TYR A 718 -1.19 4.80 -21.72
CA TYR A 718 -1.36 4.10 -20.46
C TYR A 718 -0.17 3.17 -20.14
N GLY A 719 0.30 2.42 -21.13
CA GLY A 719 1.41 1.47 -20.99
C GLY A 719 1.00 0.11 -20.42
N SER A 720 1.71 -0.38 -19.41
CA SER A 720 1.43 -1.69 -18.80
C SER A 720 0.21 -1.69 -17.89
N ASP A 721 -0.51 -2.81 -17.86
CA ASP A 721 -1.39 -3.16 -16.76
C ASP A 721 -0.53 -3.64 -15.57
N LEU A 722 -0.72 -3.01 -14.41
CA LEU A 722 0.05 -3.33 -13.20
C LEU A 722 -0.32 -4.69 -12.60
N SER A 723 -1.49 -5.22 -12.90
CA SER A 723 -1.94 -6.53 -12.39
C SER A 723 -1.35 -7.72 -13.13
N THR A 724 -0.99 -7.54 -14.41
CA THR A 724 -0.43 -8.61 -15.27
C THR A 724 1.02 -8.36 -15.66
N THR A 725 1.50 -7.11 -15.51
CA THR A 725 2.80 -6.59 -16.00
C THR A 725 2.93 -6.52 -17.52
N ASP A 726 1.94 -6.99 -18.26
CA ASP A 726 1.91 -6.95 -19.72
C ASP A 726 1.29 -5.61 -20.22
N ILE A 727 1.35 -5.35 -21.51
CA ILE A 727 0.73 -4.16 -22.12
C ILE A 727 -0.79 -4.26 -21.96
N VAL A 728 -1.44 -3.15 -21.56
CA VAL A 728 -2.88 -3.11 -21.34
C VAL A 728 -3.67 -3.42 -22.61
N GLU A 729 -4.77 -4.15 -22.47
CA GLU A 729 -5.68 -4.48 -23.55
C GLU A 729 -6.77 -3.40 -23.74
N LYS A 730 -7.35 -3.37 -24.95
CA LYS A 730 -8.50 -2.51 -25.22
C LYS A 730 -9.73 -2.97 -24.41
N GLY A 731 -10.50 -2.01 -23.93
CA GLY A 731 -11.71 -2.28 -23.14
C GLY A 731 -11.46 -2.27 -21.62
N GLU A 732 -10.22 -2.24 -21.16
CA GLU A 732 -9.94 -2.13 -19.72
C GLU A 732 -10.45 -0.82 -19.15
N VAL A 733 -11.15 -0.90 -18.00
CA VAL A 733 -11.79 0.24 -17.31
C VAL A 733 -10.81 0.88 -16.33
N VAL A 734 -9.83 1.57 -16.87
CA VAL A 734 -8.71 2.14 -16.09
C VAL A 734 -9.12 3.26 -15.13
N GLY A 735 -10.23 3.94 -15.41
CA GLY A 735 -10.74 5.01 -14.53
C GLY A 735 -11.23 4.50 -13.19
N ILE A 736 -12.00 3.41 -13.18
CA ILE A 736 -12.48 2.77 -11.93
C ILE A 736 -11.31 2.16 -11.17
N VAL A 737 -10.38 1.51 -11.88
CA VAL A 737 -9.16 0.96 -11.26
C VAL A 737 -8.35 2.07 -10.57
N ALA A 738 -8.19 3.23 -11.22
CA ALA A 738 -7.49 4.37 -10.63
C ALA A 738 -8.17 4.91 -9.38
N ALA A 739 -9.49 5.15 -9.44
CA ALA A 739 -10.27 5.63 -8.31
C ALA A 739 -10.21 4.69 -7.10
N GLN A 740 -10.34 3.39 -7.33
CA GLN A 740 -10.25 2.37 -6.29
C GLN A 740 -8.84 2.25 -5.73
N SER A 741 -7.81 2.35 -6.57
CA SER A 741 -6.39 2.31 -6.15
C SER A 741 -5.97 3.50 -5.29
N ILE A 742 -6.61 4.66 -5.47
CA ILE A 742 -6.42 5.86 -4.63
C ILE A 742 -7.28 5.76 -3.36
N GLY A 743 -8.49 5.23 -3.45
CA GLY A 743 -9.46 5.20 -2.35
C GLY A 743 -9.19 4.11 -1.30
N GLU A 744 -8.77 2.91 -1.71
CA GLU A 744 -8.51 1.79 -0.79
C GLU A 744 -7.45 2.14 0.25
N PRO A 745 -6.26 2.65 -0.10
CA PRO A 745 -5.28 3.05 0.88
C PRO A 745 -5.76 4.19 1.80
N GLY A 746 -6.66 5.06 1.33
CA GLY A 746 -7.25 6.14 2.14
C GLY A 746 -7.96 5.60 3.38
N THR A 747 -8.67 4.50 3.27
CA THR A 747 -9.31 3.82 4.41
C THR A 747 -8.27 3.24 5.37
N GLN A 748 -7.18 2.65 4.86
CA GLN A 748 -6.09 2.14 5.69
C GLN A 748 -5.30 3.26 6.39
N LEU A 749 -5.17 4.44 5.77
CA LEU A 749 -4.56 5.62 6.38
C LEU A 749 -5.29 6.04 7.66
N THR A 750 -6.61 5.97 7.66
CA THR A 750 -7.43 6.29 8.84
C THR A 750 -7.25 5.26 9.95
N MET A 751 -7.08 3.99 9.63
CA MET A 751 -6.83 2.92 10.59
C MET A 751 -5.43 3.00 11.22
N ARG A 752 -4.39 3.36 10.45
CA ARG A 752 -3.01 3.46 10.98
C ARG A 752 -2.85 4.54 12.06
N THR A 753 -3.59 5.63 11.98
CA THR A 753 -3.59 6.68 13.03
C THR A 753 -4.12 6.15 14.38
N PHE A 754 -4.99 5.16 14.36
CA PHE A 754 -5.49 4.48 15.57
C PHE A 754 -4.40 3.65 16.27
N HIS A 755 -3.57 2.92 15.51
CA HIS A 755 -2.52 2.05 16.06
C HIS A 755 -1.35 2.80 16.73
N SER A 756 -1.20 4.11 16.47
CA SER A 756 -0.18 4.92 17.15
C SER A 756 -0.56 5.34 18.58
N GLY A 757 -1.78 4.99 19.04
CA GLY A 757 -2.22 5.21 20.42
C GLY A 757 -2.34 6.68 20.84
N GLY A 758 -2.49 7.59 19.88
CA GLY A 758 -2.61 9.03 20.12
C GLY A 758 -1.29 9.74 20.38
N VAL A 759 -0.16 9.07 20.12
CA VAL A 759 1.18 9.71 20.14
C VAL A 759 1.26 10.73 19.02
N ALA A 760 1.72 11.95 19.34
CA ALA A 760 1.90 13.00 18.36
C ALA A 760 3.07 12.65 17.41
N THR A 761 2.80 12.62 16.11
CA THR A 761 3.85 12.48 15.10
C THR A 761 4.49 13.83 14.81
N SER A 762 5.82 13.85 14.74
CA SER A 762 6.59 15.06 14.40
C SER A 762 6.37 15.43 12.94
N GLY A 763 5.72 16.54 12.69
CA GLY A 763 5.58 17.13 11.36
C GLY A 763 4.90 18.49 11.39
N ASP A 764 5.52 19.44 10.72
CA ASP A 764 5.12 20.85 10.68
C ASP A 764 3.83 21.14 9.87
N ASP A 765 3.07 20.13 9.47
CA ASP A 765 1.98 20.33 8.52
C ASP A 765 0.60 20.30 9.20
N ILE A 766 -0.13 21.40 9.06
CA ILE A 766 -1.45 21.64 9.67
C ILE A 766 -2.52 20.71 9.11
N THR A 767 -2.31 20.15 7.90
CA THR A 767 -3.23 19.21 7.26
C THR A 767 -2.46 18.02 6.66
N GLN A 768 -2.37 16.95 7.43
CA GLN A 768 -1.73 15.71 6.96
C GLN A 768 -2.78 14.63 6.65
N GLY A 769 -2.45 13.74 5.72
CA GLY A 769 -3.27 12.58 5.39
C GLY A 769 -4.49 12.89 4.53
N LEU A 770 -5.63 12.24 4.83
CA LEU A 770 -6.86 12.29 4.04
C LEU A 770 -7.40 13.71 3.79
N PRO A 771 -7.42 14.63 4.76
CA PRO A 771 -7.87 16.01 4.51
C PRO A 771 -7.06 16.73 3.43
N ARG A 772 -5.75 16.52 3.38
CA ARG A 772 -4.89 17.12 2.34
C ARG A 772 -5.18 16.56 0.95
N ILE A 773 -5.42 15.27 0.84
CA ILE A 773 -5.82 14.62 -0.41
C ILE A 773 -7.16 15.19 -0.91
N GLN A 774 -8.12 15.39 0.01
CA GLN A 774 -9.40 16.01 -0.32
C GLN A 774 -9.24 17.46 -0.79
N GLU A 775 -8.39 18.28 -0.15
CA GLU A 775 -8.10 19.64 -0.57
C GLU A 775 -7.53 19.69 -2.00
N LEU A 776 -6.59 18.79 -2.32
CA LEU A 776 -5.96 18.73 -3.65
C LEU A 776 -6.97 18.31 -4.73
N PHE A 777 -7.72 17.23 -4.54
CA PHE A 777 -8.68 16.74 -5.54
C PHE A 777 -9.93 17.62 -5.66
N GLU A 778 -10.34 18.35 -4.62
CA GLU A 778 -11.42 19.35 -4.73
C GLU A 778 -10.92 20.73 -5.15
N ALA A 779 -9.62 20.90 -5.35
CA ALA A 779 -8.98 22.18 -5.65
C ALA A 779 -9.47 23.30 -4.71
N ARG A 780 -9.53 23.01 -3.40
CA ARG A 780 -9.90 23.96 -2.35
C ARG A 780 -8.72 24.83 -1.97
N GLU A 781 -9.01 25.97 -1.38
CA GLU A 781 -7.97 26.81 -0.79
C GLU A 781 -7.37 26.13 0.45
N PRO A 782 -6.05 25.90 0.47
CA PRO A 782 -5.41 25.17 1.56
C PRO A 782 -5.37 26.00 2.84
N LYS A 783 -5.51 25.34 3.97
CA LYS A 783 -5.23 25.94 5.28
C LYS A 783 -3.71 26.16 5.38
N GLY A 784 -3.26 27.35 5.54
CA GLY A 784 -1.82 27.66 5.54
C GLY A 784 -1.25 27.92 4.15
N LYS A 785 -2.01 28.58 3.31
CA LYS A 785 -1.64 29.01 1.96
C LYS A 785 -0.34 29.82 1.98
N GLY A 786 0.60 29.46 1.10
CA GLY A 786 1.82 30.23 0.80
C GLY A 786 1.58 31.24 -0.32
N ILE A 787 2.48 32.19 -0.44
CA ILE A 787 2.46 33.22 -1.50
C ILE A 787 3.29 32.71 -2.67
N ILE A 788 2.75 32.82 -3.88
CA ILE A 788 3.43 32.47 -5.13
C ILE A 788 3.80 33.72 -5.89
N SER A 789 4.89 33.68 -6.68
CA SER A 789 5.26 34.76 -7.57
C SER A 789 4.32 34.82 -8.77
N GLU A 790 3.77 35.98 -9.08
CA GLU A 790 2.96 36.21 -10.28
C GLU A 790 3.81 36.55 -11.51
N ILE A 791 5.05 36.96 -11.32
CA ILE A 791 5.97 37.38 -12.38
C ILE A 791 7.24 36.54 -12.37
N LYS A 792 7.85 36.40 -13.54
CA LYS A 792 9.18 35.81 -13.70
C LYS A 792 10.22 36.90 -13.46
N GLY A 793 11.16 36.68 -12.51
CA GLY A 793 12.11 37.72 -12.17
C GLY A 793 13.22 37.26 -11.21
N VAL A 794 13.84 38.22 -10.59
CA VAL A 794 14.86 38.03 -9.54
C VAL A 794 14.37 38.68 -8.26
N VAL A 795 14.65 38.07 -7.10
CA VAL A 795 14.33 38.65 -5.80
C VAL A 795 15.31 39.79 -5.52
N SER A 796 14.78 41.04 -5.48
CA SER A 796 15.59 42.20 -5.22
C SER A 796 15.78 42.48 -3.72
N SER A 797 14.75 42.24 -2.90
CA SER A 797 14.86 42.44 -1.45
C SER A 797 13.91 41.51 -0.67
N VAL A 798 14.34 41.14 0.54
CA VAL A 798 13.57 40.38 1.54
C VAL A 798 13.71 41.14 2.88
N ASN A 799 12.66 41.87 3.28
CA ASN A 799 12.65 42.71 4.46
C ASN A 799 11.61 42.24 5.47
N VAL A 800 12.02 42.04 6.71
CA VAL A 800 11.09 41.74 7.81
C VAL A 800 10.60 43.08 8.40
N ARG A 801 9.29 43.33 8.33
CA ARG A 801 8.65 44.51 8.91
C ARG A 801 8.47 44.37 10.43
N ALA A 802 8.24 45.48 11.11
CA ALA A 802 8.05 45.52 12.57
C ALA A 802 6.82 44.73 13.05
N ASP A 803 5.86 44.44 12.17
CA ASP A 803 4.67 43.63 12.42
C ASP A 803 4.88 42.11 12.24
N ASN A 804 6.14 41.66 12.16
CA ASN A 804 6.55 40.27 11.96
C ASN A 804 6.08 39.66 10.62
N ARG A 805 5.82 40.48 9.62
CA ARG A 805 5.55 40.11 8.23
C ARG A 805 6.79 40.31 7.39
N THR A 806 7.02 39.45 6.42
CA THR A 806 8.16 39.56 5.49
C THR A 806 7.65 40.16 4.17
N GLU A 807 8.27 41.24 3.73
CA GLU A 807 8.05 41.83 2.41
C GLU A 807 9.10 41.30 1.45
N ILE A 808 8.66 40.73 0.35
CA ILE A 808 9.50 40.16 -0.70
C ILE A 808 9.23 40.94 -1.98
N VAL A 809 10.27 41.58 -2.54
CA VAL A 809 10.16 42.32 -3.80
C VAL A 809 10.82 41.52 -4.90
N VAL A 810 10.05 41.27 -5.98
CA VAL A 810 10.54 40.56 -7.17
C VAL A 810 10.54 41.55 -8.34
N GLU A 811 11.66 41.67 -9.04
CA GLU A 811 11.83 42.49 -10.24
C GLU A 811 11.79 41.64 -11.49
N SER A 812 10.95 42.00 -12.45
CA SER A 812 10.82 41.28 -13.72
C SER A 812 12.10 41.44 -14.57
N LEU A 813 12.55 40.36 -15.18
CA LEU A 813 13.67 40.37 -16.13
C LEU A 813 13.30 40.92 -17.52
N ILE A 814 12.00 41.10 -17.80
CA ILE A 814 11.48 41.45 -19.13
C ILE A 814 11.02 42.90 -19.17
N ASP A 815 10.22 43.36 -18.18
CA ASP A 815 9.49 44.63 -18.24
C ASP A 815 9.92 45.67 -17.20
N ASN A 816 11.00 45.45 -16.45
CA ASN A 816 11.44 46.25 -15.28
C ASN A 816 10.34 46.57 -14.26
N ASN A 817 9.23 45.84 -14.26
CA ASN A 817 8.20 45.98 -13.28
C ASN A 817 8.61 45.28 -11.99
N SER A 818 8.48 45.93 -10.85
CA SER A 818 8.67 45.35 -9.53
C SER A 818 7.34 45.06 -8.89
N LYS A 819 7.19 43.89 -8.25
CA LYS A 819 5.99 43.56 -7.46
C LYS A 819 6.38 43.15 -6.04
N SER A 820 5.79 43.80 -5.07
CA SER A 820 6.00 43.47 -3.66
C SER A 820 4.92 42.49 -3.16
N TYR A 821 5.36 41.51 -2.41
CA TYR A 821 4.52 40.49 -1.79
C TYR A 821 4.71 40.54 -0.28
N LEU A 822 3.61 40.58 0.48
CA LEU A 822 3.63 40.65 1.92
C LEU A 822 3.17 39.32 2.52
N THR A 823 4.02 38.67 3.32
CA THR A 823 3.66 37.40 3.96
C THR A 823 2.70 37.61 5.14
N ASP A 824 1.97 36.55 5.51
CA ASP A 824 1.24 36.52 6.77
C ASP A 824 2.20 36.61 7.97
N ALA A 825 1.72 37.13 9.09
CA ALA A 825 2.52 37.26 10.31
C ALA A 825 3.07 35.86 10.76
N GLY A 826 4.39 35.78 10.94
CA GLY A 826 5.06 34.56 11.39
C GLY A 826 5.48 33.57 10.30
N LYS A 827 5.14 33.79 9.03
CA LYS A 827 5.63 32.98 7.91
C LYS A 827 6.97 33.51 7.39
N LYS A 828 7.94 32.59 7.23
CA LYS A 828 9.27 32.93 6.70
C LYS A 828 9.29 32.92 5.19
N ALA A 829 10.17 33.74 4.60
CA ALA A 829 10.52 33.65 3.19
C ALA A 829 11.36 32.39 2.96
N ILE A 830 11.11 31.67 1.86
CA ILE A 830 11.89 30.50 1.43
C ILE A 830 12.99 30.90 0.46
N VAL A 831 12.86 32.10 -0.14
CA VAL A 831 13.73 32.60 -1.21
C VAL A 831 14.79 33.55 -0.65
N GLU A 832 15.94 33.55 -1.27
CA GLU A 832 17.08 34.44 -0.94
C GLU A 832 17.17 35.60 -1.94
N VAL A 833 17.80 36.71 -1.49
CA VAL A 833 18.04 37.85 -2.37
C VAL A 833 18.97 37.46 -3.51
N GLY A 834 18.61 37.80 -4.75
CA GLY A 834 19.36 37.44 -5.96
C GLY A 834 18.92 36.10 -6.60
N GLU A 835 18.00 35.36 -5.99
CA GLU A 835 17.49 34.12 -6.55
C GLU A 835 16.58 34.38 -7.76
N LYS A 836 16.79 33.60 -8.85
CA LYS A 836 15.92 33.65 -10.04
C LYS A 836 14.67 32.82 -9.78
N ILE A 837 13.51 33.42 -9.98
CA ILE A 837 12.19 32.84 -9.72
C ILE A 837 11.37 32.83 -11.01
N GLU A 838 10.66 31.71 -11.23
CA GLU A 838 9.66 31.63 -12.29
C GLU A 838 8.27 31.97 -11.77
N ALA A 839 7.37 32.34 -12.67
CA ALA A 839 5.97 32.55 -12.35
C ALA A 839 5.35 31.24 -11.80
N GLY A 840 4.73 31.34 -10.63
CA GLY A 840 4.14 30.20 -9.90
C GLY A 840 5.04 29.57 -8.83
N ASP A 841 6.29 30.01 -8.67
CA ASP A 841 7.18 29.49 -7.62
C ASP A 841 6.79 30.06 -6.23
N LEU A 842 7.02 29.28 -5.20
CA LEU A 842 6.65 29.61 -3.82
C LEU A 842 7.65 30.56 -3.19
N LEU A 843 7.16 31.70 -2.69
CA LEU A 843 7.98 32.74 -2.04
C LEU A 843 8.02 32.61 -0.52
N SER A 844 6.95 32.12 0.11
CA SER A 844 6.83 31.97 1.55
C SER A 844 6.50 30.54 1.96
N GLU A 845 6.75 30.19 3.22
CA GLU A 845 6.29 28.92 3.79
C GLU A 845 4.78 28.74 3.60
N GLY A 846 4.33 27.57 3.17
CA GLY A 846 2.93 27.22 3.00
C GLY A 846 2.64 26.37 1.77
N LEU A 847 1.36 26.18 1.49
CA LEU A 847 0.86 25.32 0.42
C LEU A 847 0.35 26.17 -0.76
N ILE A 848 0.50 25.69 -1.98
CA ILE A 848 0.05 26.37 -3.18
C ILE A 848 -1.42 26.05 -3.45
N HIS A 849 -2.22 27.07 -3.80
CA HIS A 849 -3.58 26.88 -4.27
C HIS A 849 -3.60 26.53 -5.77
N PRO A 850 -4.11 25.34 -6.19
CA PRO A 850 -4.03 24.91 -7.59
C PRO A 850 -4.68 25.87 -8.59
N LYS A 851 -5.77 26.55 -8.23
CA LYS A 851 -6.44 27.52 -9.09
C LYS A 851 -5.62 28.80 -9.34
N GLU A 852 -4.87 29.24 -8.33
CA GLU A 852 -3.98 30.38 -8.48
C GLU A 852 -2.76 30.01 -9.31
N LEU A 853 -2.21 28.82 -9.08
CA LEU A 853 -1.11 28.32 -9.88
C LEU A 853 -1.50 28.23 -11.38
N LEU A 854 -2.74 27.77 -11.68
CA LEU A 854 -3.23 27.73 -13.06
C LEU A 854 -3.43 29.12 -13.66
N ARG A 855 -3.80 30.12 -12.83
CA ARG A 855 -3.98 31.51 -13.28
C ARG A 855 -2.65 32.16 -13.67
N VAL A 856 -1.59 31.84 -12.94
CA VAL A 856 -0.28 32.50 -13.04
C VAL A 856 0.68 31.72 -13.96
N SER A 857 0.57 30.42 -14.02
CA SER A 857 1.48 29.52 -14.70
C SER A 857 0.78 28.63 -15.75
N SER A 858 1.45 27.57 -16.20
CA SER A 858 0.95 26.62 -17.20
C SER A 858 0.15 25.46 -16.58
N VAL A 859 -0.62 24.76 -17.41
CA VAL A 859 -1.34 23.53 -17.04
C VAL A 859 -0.35 22.46 -16.55
N ASP A 860 0.80 22.30 -17.24
CA ASP A 860 1.82 21.30 -16.91
C ASP A 860 2.39 21.47 -15.49
N LYS A 861 2.59 22.74 -15.03
CA LYS A 861 3.07 23.00 -13.66
C LYS A 861 2.03 22.58 -12.61
N VAL A 862 0.74 22.80 -12.89
CA VAL A 862 -0.36 22.39 -11.99
C VAL A 862 -0.44 20.87 -11.91
N GLU A 863 -0.34 20.18 -13.04
CA GLU A 863 -0.35 18.72 -13.12
C GLU A 863 0.80 18.10 -12.30
N LYS A 864 2.02 18.58 -12.51
CA LYS A 864 3.21 18.15 -11.75
C LYS A 864 3.09 18.43 -10.25
N TYR A 865 2.53 19.61 -9.89
CA TYR A 865 2.33 19.97 -8.48
C TYR A 865 1.35 19.04 -7.78
N ILE A 866 0.16 18.81 -8.37
CA ILE A 866 -0.84 17.92 -7.76
C ILE A 866 -0.29 16.50 -7.63
N LEU A 867 0.37 15.97 -8.67
CA LEU A 867 0.97 14.66 -8.67
C LEU A 867 2.02 14.51 -7.56
N LYS A 868 2.93 15.49 -7.44
CA LYS A 868 3.97 15.51 -6.40
C LYS A 868 3.37 15.51 -4.99
N GLU A 869 2.40 16.39 -4.73
CA GLU A 869 1.79 16.51 -3.41
C GLU A 869 0.98 15.26 -3.03
N VAL A 870 0.24 14.67 -3.97
CA VAL A 870 -0.49 13.41 -3.71
C VAL A 870 0.48 12.27 -3.38
N GLN A 871 1.55 12.11 -4.17
CA GLN A 871 2.58 11.10 -3.92
C GLN A 871 3.25 11.30 -2.55
N LYS A 872 3.58 12.54 -2.19
CA LYS A 872 4.18 12.89 -0.90
C LYS A 872 3.29 12.44 0.27
N VAL A 873 1.98 12.68 0.21
CA VAL A 873 1.05 12.28 1.26
C VAL A 873 0.97 10.75 1.39
N TYR A 874 0.85 10.01 0.28
CA TYR A 874 0.78 8.54 0.35
C TYR A 874 2.10 7.90 0.77
N ARG A 875 3.23 8.39 0.26
CA ARG A 875 4.56 7.85 0.62
C ARG A 875 4.93 8.12 2.07
N SER A 876 4.56 9.27 2.64
CA SER A 876 4.77 9.54 4.07
C SER A 876 4.09 8.51 4.99
N THR A 877 3.05 7.85 4.51
CA THR A 877 2.34 6.79 5.23
C THR A 877 2.79 5.37 4.82
N GLY A 878 3.83 5.27 3.97
CA GLY A 878 4.38 4.00 3.50
C GLY A 878 3.54 3.29 2.44
N VAL A 879 2.61 4.00 1.79
CA VAL A 879 1.79 3.47 0.70
C VAL A 879 2.38 3.88 -0.65
N ALA A 880 2.58 2.91 -1.53
CA ALA A 880 2.97 3.15 -2.91
C ALA A 880 1.73 3.15 -3.82
N ILE A 881 1.61 4.16 -4.68
CA ILE A 881 0.58 4.25 -5.71
C ILE A 881 1.26 4.64 -7.02
N SER A 882 0.86 4.05 -8.14
CA SER A 882 1.41 4.43 -9.45
C SER A 882 0.93 5.82 -9.86
N ASP A 883 1.82 6.60 -10.49
CA ASP A 883 1.51 7.92 -11.03
C ASP A 883 0.34 7.90 -12.01
N LYS A 884 0.16 6.81 -12.77
CA LYS A 884 -0.91 6.63 -13.76
C LYS A 884 -2.30 6.89 -13.19
N HIS A 885 -2.56 6.41 -11.97
CA HIS A 885 -3.86 6.57 -11.30
C HIS A 885 -4.16 8.04 -10.95
N VAL A 886 -3.14 8.75 -10.47
CA VAL A 886 -3.28 10.19 -10.17
C VAL A 886 -3.44 11.00 -11.45
N GLU A 887 -2.69 10.66 -12.51
CA GLU A 887 -2.79 11.32 -13.82
C GLU A 887 -4.22 11.23 -14.40
N ILE A 888 -4.92 10.11 -14.26
CA ILE A 888 -6.31 9.94 -14.71
C ILE A 888 -7.23 10.94 -14.02
N ILE A 889 -7.13 11.06 -12.70
CA ILE A 889 -7.99 11.99 -11.95
C ILE A 889 -7.67 13.44 -12.31
N VAL A 890 -6.38 13.80 -12.40
CA VAL A 890 -5.96 15.16 -12.76
C VAL A 890 -6.42 15.52 -14.18
N LYS A 891 -6.34 14.56 -15.14
CA LYS A 891 -6.88 14.73 -16.49
C LYS A 891 -8.36 15.10 -16.45
N GLN A 892 -9.17 14.43 -15.64
CA GLN A 892 -10.60 14.73 -15.50
C GLN A 892 -10.86 16.09 -14.85
N MET A 893 -10.04 16.49 -13.87
CA MET A 893 -10.16 17.82 -13.26
C MET A 893 -9.88 18.97 -14.23
N LEU A 894 -9.09 18.72 -15.27
CA LEU A 894 -8.64 19.69 -16.27
C LEU A 894 -9.32 19.50 -17.64
N GLN A 895 -10.32 18.62 -17.73
CA GLN A 895 -10.99 18.29 -18.99
C GLN A 895 -11.84 19.43 -19.57
N LYS A 896 -12.42 20.28 -18.73
CA LYS A 896 -13.32 21.36 -19.13
C LYS A 896 -12.58 22.68 -19.30
N VAL A 897 -13.07 23.49 -20.22
CA VAL A 897 -12.66 24.89 -20.45
C VAL A 897 -13.87 25.81 -20.31
N VAL A 898 -13.62 27.07 -19.98
CA VAL A 898 -14.67 28.13 -19.89
C VAL A 898 -14.58 29.00 -21.14
N VAL A 899 -15.72 29.25 -21.78
CA VAL A 899 -15.83 30.18 -22.89
C VAL A 899 -15.79 31.61 -22.37
N ILE A 900 -14.87 32.43 -22.86
CA ILE A 900 -14.76 33.86 -22.53
C ILE A 900 -15.48 34.70 -23.57
N ASP A 901 -15.21 34.44 -24.87
CA ASP A 901 -15.80 35.12 -26.01
C ASP A 901 -16.39 34.05 -26.95
N GLU A 902 -17.61 34.25 -27.39
CA GLU A 902 -18.34 33.30 -28.21
C GLU A 902 -17.82 33.18 -29.66
N GLY A 903 -17.12 34.23 -30.17
CA GLY A 903 -16.77 34.30 -31.58
C GLY A 903 -18.00 34.20 -32.48
N ASP A 904 -17.90 33.52 -33.62
CA ASP A 904 -19.01 33.25 -34.55
C ASP A 904 -19.69 31.89 -34.28
N THR A 905 -19.82 31.52 -33.01
CA THR A 905 -20.41 30.23 -32.58
C THR A 905 -21.66 30.48 -31.71
N GLU A 906 -22.50 29.44 -31.54
CA GLU A 906 -23.70 29.48 -30.67
C GLU A 906 -23.37 29.28 -29.16
N LEU A 907 -22.09 29.36 -28.78
CA LEU A 907 -21.66 29.16 -27.43
C LEU A 907 -21.94 30.38 -26.56
N LEU A 908 -22.43 30.16 -25.35
CA LEU A 908 -22.65 31.24 -24.39
C LEU A 908 -21.42 31.50 -23.54
N PRO A 909 -20.99 32.78 -23.35
CA PRO A 909 -19.92 33.13 -22.44
C PRO A 909 -20.17 32.59 -21.02
N GLY A 910 -19.11 32.10 -20.36
CA GLY A 910 -19.21 31.51 -19.02
C GLY A 910 -19.66 30.04 -18.96
N THR A 911 -19.96 29.40 -20.10
CA THR A 911 -20.28 27.97 -20.15
C THR A 911 -19.04 27.09 -20.07
N PHE A 912 -19.22 25.90 -19.47
CA PHE A 912 -18.16 24.87 -19.39
C PHE A 912 -18.34 23.87 -20.52
N ILE A 913 -17.30 23.68 -21.32
CA ILE A 913 -17.30 22.78 -22.48
C ILE A 913 -16.12 21.81 -22.38
N SER A 914 -16.25 20.59 -22.91
CA SER A 914 -15.14 19.64 -22.93
C SER A 914 -14.05 20.06 -23.93
N LYS A 915 -12.79 19.77 -23.64
CA LYS A 915 -11.68 20.07 -24.56
C LYS A 915 -11.87 19.40 -25.94
N SER A 916 -12.40 18.19 -25.97
CA SER A 916 -12.64 17.45 -27.21
C SER A 916 -13.70 18.12 -28.09
N GLU A 917 -14.76 18.66 -27.48
CA GLU A 917 -15.85 19.34 -28.18
C GLU A 917 -15.40 20.72 -28.71
N ILE A 918 -14.71 21.50 -27.88
CA ILE A 918 -14.21 22.81 -28.32
C ILE A 918 -13.20 22.67 -29.46
N TYR A 919 -12.31 21.62 -29.47
CA TYR A 919 -11.41 21.38 -30.59
C TYR A 919 -12.16 21.07 -31.90
N LYS A 920 -13.28 20.33 -31.85
CA LYS A 920 -14.14 20.10 -33.03
C LYS A 920 -14.71 21.42 -33.53
N ILE A 921 -15.26 22.26 -32.66
CA ILE A 921 -15.84 23.57 -32.99
C ILE A 921 -14.78 24.51 -33.57
N ILE A 922 -13.58 24.57 -32.96
CA ILE A 922 -12.47 25.37 -33.47
C ILE A 922 -12.06 24.92 -34.87
N LYS A 923 -11.96 23.60 -35.11
CA LYS A 923 -11.63 23.06 -36.42
C LYS A 923 -12.68 23.42 -37.47
N GLU A 924 -13.96 23.28 -37.15
CA GLU A 924 -15.07 23.68 -38.03
C GLU A 924 -15.07 25.19 -38.33
N CYS A 925 -14.78 26.03 -37.34
CA CYS A 925 -14.65 27.47 -37.53
C CYS A 925 -13.51 27.84 -38.46
N LEU A 926 -12.33 27.19 -38.29
CA LEU A 926 -11.17 27.39 -39.14
C LEU A 926 -11.41 26.94 -40.59
N GLU A 927 -12.09 25.78 -40.79
CA GLU A 927 -12.45 25.27 -42.11
C GLU A 927 -13.45 26.20 -42.83
N LYS A 928 -14.34 26.86 -42.08
CA LYS A 928 -15.36 27.79 -42.59
C LYS A 928 -14.91 29.27 -42.62
N GLY A 929 -13.66 29.55 -42.18
CA GLY A 929 -13.13 30.92 -42.10
C GLY A 929 -13.87 31.84 -41.10
N ARG A 930 -14.51 31.27 -40.05
CA ARG A 930 -15.23 31.99 -39.00
C ARG A 930 -14.30 32.35 -37.83
N ARG A 931 -14.72 33.36 -37.06
CA ARG A 931 -14.00 33.75 -35.84
C ARG A 931 -14.08 32.66 -34.78
N VAL A 932 -12.94 32.24 -34.26
CA VAL A 932 -12.80 31.17 -33.27
C VAL A 932 -13.21 31.67 -31.90
N PRO A 933 -13.93 30.89 -31.07
CA PRO A 933 -14.25 31.25 -29.69
C PRO A 933 -12.99 31.30 -28.82
N ALA A 934 -12.92 32.29 -27.91
CA ALA A 934 -11.85 32.39 -26.92
C ALA A 934 -12.20 31.61 -25.66
N VAL A 935 -11.29 30.70 -25.25
CA VAL A 935 -11.51 29.81 -24.10
C VAL A 935 -10.35 29.89 -23.12
N LYS A 936 -10.64 29.67 -21.83
CA LYS A 936 -9.66 29.63 -20.76
C LYS A 936 -9.66 28.24 -20.09
N PRO A 937 -8.49 27.64 -19.84
CA PRO A 937 -8.41 26.41 -19.06
C PRO A 937 -8.86 26.64 -17.61
N VAL A 938 -9.57 25.70 -17.04
CA VAL A 938 -10.07 25.76 -15.67
C VAL A 938 -9.83 24.43 -14.97
N ILE A 939 -9.48 24.48 -13.69
CA ILE A 939 -9.42 23.31 -12.83
C ILE A 939 -10.70 23.22 -12.02
N LEU A 940 -11.39 22.09 -12.15
CA LEU A 940 -12.58 21.77 -11.39
C LEU A 940 -12.23 20.75 -10.29
N GLY A 941 -12.80 20.95 -9.09
CA GLY A 941 -12.77 19.90 -8.08
C GLY A 941 -13.57 18.67 -8.57
N ILE A 942 -13.21 17.48 -8.09
CA ILE A 942 -13.83 16.21 -8.51
C ILE A 942 -15.36 16.21 -8.40
N THR A 943 -15.91 16.78 -7.33
CA THR A 943 -17.37 16.90 -7.14
C THR A 943 -18.01 17.77 -8.24
N ARG A 944 -17.40 18.91 -8.57
CA ARG A 944 -17.91 19.78 -9.64
C ARG A 944 -17.72 19.17 -11.02
N ALA A 945 -16.62 18.46 -11.24
CA ALA A 945 -16.35 17.77 -12.50
C ALA A 945 -17.41 16.66 -12.76
N SER A 946 -17.77 15.88 -11.73
CA SER A 946 -18.82 14.85 -11.83
C SER A 946 -20.22 15.45 -12.13
N LEU A 947 -20.57 16.59 -11.49
CA LEU A 947 -21.85 17.27 -11.74
C LEU A 947 -21.95 17.94 -13.13
N LYS A 948 -20.81 18.26 -13.74
CA LYS A 948 -20.68 18.85 -15.08
C LYS A 948 -20.31 17.80 -16.14
N ALA A 949 -20.51 16.53 -15.86
CA ALA A 949 -20.33 15.45 -16.83
C ALA A 949 -21.27 15.65 -18.04
N ASP A 950 -20.91 15.05 -19.17
CA ASP A 950 -21.67 15.17 -20.40
C ASP A 950 -23.01 14.43 -20.28
N SER A 951 -23.06 13.27 -19.63
CA SER A 951 -24.29 12.55 -19.27
C SER A 951 -24.95 13.16 -18.02
N PHE A 952 -26.13 13.67 -18.17
CA PHE A 952 -26.93 14.23 -17.07
C PHE A 952 -27.50 13.11 -16.17
N LEU A 953 -27.73 11.90 -16.69
CA LEU A 953 -28.17 10.75 -15.89
C LEU A 953 -27.08 10.30 -14.92
N SER A 954 -25.83 10.26 -15.37
CA SER A 954 -24.68 9.98 -14.53
C SER A 954 -24.54 11.02 -13.41
N ALA A 955 -24.61 12.30 -13.74
CA ALA A 955 -24.58 13.39 -12.77
C ALA A 955 -25.74 13.33 -11.76
N ALA A 956 -26.95 13.02 -12.20
CA ALA A 956 -28.14 12.86 -11.35
C ALA A 956 -28.02 11.65 -10.40
N SER A 957 -27.40 10.57 -10.83
CA SER A 957 -27.17 9.38 -10.00
C SER A 957 -26.16 9.63 -8.89
N PHE A 958 -25.24 10.57 -9.11
CA PHE A 958 -24.20 10.91 -8.16
C PHE A 958 -24.70 11.74 -6.99
N GLN A 959 -25.15 12.97 -7.25
CA GLN A 959 -25.56 13.92 -6.21
C GLN A 959 -26.46 15.01 -6.79
N GLU A 960 -27.21 15.74 -5.94
CA GLU A 960 -28.11 16.83 -6.35
C GLU A 960 -29.11 16.43 -7.46
N THR A 961 -29.68 15.23 -7.38
CA THR A 961 -30.54 14.60 -8.40
C THR A 961 -31.59 15.56 -8.96
N THR A 962 -32.36 16.26 -8.11
CA THR A 962 -33.41 17.19 -8.50
C THR A 962 -32.90 18.36 -9.30
N ARG A 963 -31.78 18.95 -8.88
CA ARG A 963 -31.20 20.13 -9.55
C ARG A 963 -30.68 19.76 -10.93
N VAL A 964 -29.96 18.66 -11.05
CA VAL A 964 -29.41 18.19 -12.32
C VAL A 964 -30.51 17.85 -13.31
N LEU A 965 -31.56 17.13 -12.89
CA LEU A 965 -32.70 16.77 -13.73
C LEU A 965 -33.49 18.01 -14.17
N THR A 966 -33.68 18.99 -13.27
CA THR A 966 -34.36 20.25 -13.60
C THR A 966 -33.57 21.07 -14.63
N GLU A 967 -32.23 21.21 -14.43
CA GLU A 967 -31.38 21.92 -15.39
C GLU A 967 -31.34 21.22 -16.76
N ALA A 968 -31.32 19.89 -16.78
CA ALA A 968 -31.36 19.12 -18.02
C ALA A 968 -32.68 19.27 -18.76
N ALA A 969 -33.82 19.25 -18.04
CA ALA A 969 -35.16 19.44 -18.60
C ALA A 969 -35.34 20.84 -19.18
N ILE A 970 -34.91 21.88 -18.45
CA ILE A 970 -34.98 23.27 -18.91
C ILE A 970 -34.17 23.49 -20.21
N LYS A 971 -32.97 22.85 -20.30
CA LYS A 971 -32.10 22.96 -21.46
C LYS A 971 -32.43 21.99 -22.60
N GLY A 972 -33.46 21.12 -22.46
CA GLY A 972 -33.81 20.10 -23.43
C GLY A 972 -32.68 19.14 -23.77
N LYS A 973 -31.82 18.81 -22.78
CA LYS A 973 -30.69 17.91 -23.04
C LYS A 973 -31.16 16.49 -23.32
N THR A 974 -30.53 15.87 -24.30
CA THR A 974 -30.62 14.43 -24.59
C THR A 974 -29.36 13.73 -24.02
N ASP A 975 -29.53 12.52 -23.52
CA ASP A 975 -28.42 11.68 -23.03
C ASP A 975 -28.18 10.56 -24.04
N GLU A 976 -26.93 10.35 -24.42
CA GLU A 976 -26.53 9.22 -25.27
C GLU A 976 -26.36 8.00 -24.38
N LEU A 977 -27.36 7.12 -24.36
CA LEU A 977 -27.29 5.83 -23.67
C LEU A 977 -26.47 4.86 -24.51
N ILE A 978 -25.40 4.38 -23.98
CA ILE A 978 -24.52 3.40 -24.62
C ILE A 978 -24.98 1.98 -24.27
#